data_a01190db10e08f981e612483164b723a
#
_entry.id   a01190db10e08f981e612483164b723a
#
_cell.length_a   1.000
_cell.length_b   1.000
_cell.length_c   1.000
_cell.angle_alpha   90.00
_cell.angle_beta   90.00
_cell.angle_gamma   90.00
#
_symmetry.space_group_name_H-M   'P 1'
#
loop_
_entity.id
_entity.type
_entity.pdbx_description
1 polymer ?
#
loop_
_entity_poly.entity_id
_entity_poly.type
_entity_poly.pdbx_seq_one_letter_code
_entity_poly.pdbx_strand_id
1 'polypeptide(L)'
;MSVLTDLIYGGSHAVAGLTEGAVNDAIAKYGADHPIAFPDTAYFFPTIYAATGVKVKTLGDLPACVGVLKSLITDREDLGQALNAGLATAVGAEIIEGLKFAEPKDAYEQATVPGIGFVPDPIIRSLGVPLVTGDIPGVAVVLGKADNGEDVAKVVKDYQSKGIMTFMVGDVIEQCADAGVKMGLELRVIPLGHDVTAVIHVVTVAIRAALIFGNVQPGDLAGLLKYTKERVPAFVNTFGAIDNVVVSAGAGAIALGFPVVVDIDLGENQVPGALESCTDHAETVKKSLELRGIKIKSKELPIPVAFAAAFEGEIIRKADMKVEFWSAKNTTCELVLMKNMDEVEDHKLVIDGPDIDSGDLEYALATCVYVAGKKMQADFESVIERKIHAWFNYMEGVMHTGQRNQFRIRISKDAYDKGLRLTHFAEVLYHMITDEFDAVVDKCEVHLITDPVKATAFLNDVAMPRYNMRDDRLASMTDESVDRFFTCILCQSFAPAHCCVVTPERLGLCGAVSWLDAKATYELNPNGPSQPIMKEGCLDERTGRYTTVNDAIKDATHGAVEEVTLYSIMEDPMTSCGCFECISGIEPMSNGFIVVNREYAGMTPAGMTFGELASCTGGGVQTPGYMGHGRHFISSKKFIHAEGGIERIVWMPKELKDDVGERLNKTAKELYGIDNFTDMIADETICTDCDALLEFLQEKNHPVLSLEPLM
;
A
#
# COMPACT_ATOMS: atom_id res chain seq x y z
N MET A 1 -7.81 -31.50 30.23
CA MET A 1 -7.41 -30.56 29.14
C MET A 1 -7.48 -31.33 27.83
N SER A 2 -7.80 -30.66 26.72
CA SER A 2 -7.72 -31.31 25.42
C SER A 2 -6.25 -31.43 24.99
N VAL A 3 -5.94 -32.41 24.14
CA VAL A 3 -4.59 -32.58 23.56
C VAL A 3 -4.10 -31.27 22.91
N LEU A 4 -5.00 -30.54 22.24
CA LEU A 4 -4.69 -29.25 21.63
C LEU A 4 -4.25 -28.21 22.67
N THR A 5 -4.93 -28.14 23.82
CA THR A 5 -4.57 -27.20 24.88
C THR A 5 -3.16 -27.50 25.41
N ASP A 6 -2.82 -28.78 25.64
CA ASP A 6 -1.50 -29.19 26.12
C ASP A 6 -0.39 -28.88 25.12
N LEU A 7 -0.66 -29.04 23.80
CA LEU A 7 0.27 -28.69 22.73
C LEU A 7 0.53 -27.19 22.69
N ILE A 8 -0.52 -26.35 22.80
CA ILE A 8 -0.39 -24.89 22.81
C ILE A 8 0.49 -24.44 23.98
N TYR A 9 0.20 -24.87 25.18
CA TYR A 9 1.00 -24.53 26.37
C TYR A 9 2.44 -25.04 26.28
N GLY A 10 2.64 -26.28 25.81
CA GLY A 10 3.98 -26.82 25.56
C GLY A 10 4.81 -25.98 24.63
N GLY A 11 4.23 -25.54 23.52
CA GLY A 11 4.88 -24.65 22.56
C GLY A 11 5.18 -23.27 23.13
N SER A 12 4.20 -22.65 23.80
CA SER A 12 4.38 -21.32 24.40
C SER A 12 5.47 -21.31 25.46
N HIS A 13 5.54 -22.35 26.34
CA HIS A 13 6.63 -22.50 27.31
C HIS A 13 7.99 -22.72 26.67
N ALA A 14 8.05 -23.52 25.58
CA ALA A 14 9.29 -23.74 24.84
C ALA A 14 9.82 -22.43 24.23
N VAL A 15 8.96 -21.66 23.57
CA VAL A 15 9.33 -20.35 23.01
C VAL A 15 9.76 -19.38 24.10
N ALA A 16 9.06 -19.35 25.25
CA ALA A 16 9.43 -18.48 26.38
C ALA A 16 10.83 -18.80 26.92
N GLY A 17 11.17 -20.08 27.05
CA GLY A 17 12.49 -20.52 27.48
C GLY A 17 13.59 -20.18 26.47
N LEU A 18 13.34 -20.42 25.19
CA LEU A 18 14.28 -20.05 24.11
C LEU A 18 14.51 -18.54 24.07
N THR A 19 13.44 -17.74 24.18
CA THR A 19 13.52 -16.28 24.17
C THR A 19 14.33 -15.75 25.35
N GLU A 20 14.10 -16.26 26.57
CA GLU A 20 14.85 -15.85 27.75
C GLU A 20 16.35 -16.18 27.61
N GLY A 21 16.68 -17.37 27.11
CA GLY A 21 18.06 -17.77 26.83
C GLY A 21 18.71 -16.84 25.81
N ALA A 22 18.06 -16.62 24.69
CA ALA A 22 18.58 -15.76 23.62
C ALA A 22 18.81 -14.31 24.06
N VAL A 23 17.90 -13.74 24.86
CA VAL A 23 18.06 -12.38 25.42
C VAL A 23 19.26 -12.31 26.37
N ASN A 24 19.42 -13.31 27.26
CA ASN A 24 20.56 -13.35 28.19
C ASN A 24 21.89 -13.47 27.44
N ASP A 25 21.96 -14.30 26.41
CA ASP A 25 23.15 -14.48 25.57
C ASP A 25 23.48 -13.20 24.80
N ALA A 26 22.48 -12.52 24.24
CA ALA A 26 22.68 -11.26 23.54
C ALA A 26 23.20 -10.14 24.48
N ILE A 27 22.60 -10.00 25.67
CA ILE A 27 23.08 -9.03 26.67
C ILE A 27 24.50 -9.36 27.13
N ALA A 28 24.82 -10.64 27.33
CA ALA A 28 26.17 -11.05 27.69
C ALA A 28 27.20 -10.76 26.58
N LYS A 29 26.78 -10.85 25.31
CA LYS A 29 27.65 -10.64 24.14
C LYS A 29 27.86 -9.15 23.84
N TYR A 30 26.80 -8.33 23.87
CA TYR A 30 26.81 -6.96 23.37
C TYR A 30 26.68 -5.90 24.47
N GLY A 31 26.20 -6.26 25.67
CA GLY A 31 25.87 -5.33 26.74
C GLY A 31 24.41 -4.88 26.71
N ALA A 32 23.89 -4.49 27.89
CA ALA A 32 22.48 -4.07 28.03
C ALA A 32 22.14 -2.76 27.27
N ASP A 33 23.11 -1.83 27.18
CA ASP A 33 22.92 -0.54 26.50
C ASP A 33 23.02 -0.62 24.99
N HIS A 34 23.27 -1.82 24.42
CA HIS A 34 23.37 -2.00 22.98
C HIS A 34 22.03 -1.71 22.30
N PRO A 35 22.01 -0.78 21.30
CA PRO A 35 20.79 -0.43 20.62
C PRO A 35 20.24 -1.59 19.76
N ILE A 36 18.93 -1.71 19.74
CA ILE A 36 18.22 -2.71 18.94
C ILE A 36 16.94 -2.12 18.37
N ALA A 37 16.70 -2.36 17.08
CA ALA A 37 15.47 -1.93 16.40
C ALA A 37 15.23 -2.77 15.15
N PHE A 38 13.97 -2.98 14.79
CA PHE A 38 13.61 -3.43 13.44
C PHE A 38 13.88 -2.29 12.44
N PRO A 39 14.29 -2.61 11.19
CA PRO A 39 14.58 -1.60 10.18
C PRO A 39 13.29 -0.92 9.68
N ASP A 40 13.39 0.38 9.38
CA ASP A 40 12.36 1.18 8.70
C ASP A 40 10.95 1.09 9.32
N THR A 41 10.88 1.07 10.64
CA THR A 41 9.62 1.19 11.39
C THR A 41 9.73 2.17 12.54
N ALA A 42 8.69 2.99 12.74
CA ALA A 42 8.54 3.88 13.87
C ALA A 42 7.97 3.16 15.12
N TYR A 43 7.62 1.89 15.02
CA TYR A 43 6.85 1.17 16.04
C TYR A 43 7.71 0.23 16.89
N PHE A 44 9.02 0.45 16.96
CA PHE A 44 9.95 -0.29 17.82
C PHE A 44 9.89 -1.82 17.57
N PHE A 45 9.47 -2.59 18.57
CA PHE A 45 9.04 -3.98 18.49
C PHE A 45 7.51 -3.98 18.39
N PRO A 46 6.94 -4.05 17.18
CA PRO A 46 5.55 -3.66 16.96
C PRO A 46 4.52 -4.43 17.78
N THR A 47 4.72 -5.75 17.98
CA THR A 47 3.79 -6.58 18.78
C THR A 47 3.83 -6.17 20.25
N ILE A 48 5.03 -6.03 20.80
CA ILE A 48 5.24 -5.59 22.18
C ILE A 48 4.71 -4.18 22.36
N TYR A 49 5.06 -3.28 21.45
CA TYR A 49 4.65 -1.88 21.53
C TYR A 49 3.13 -1.73 21.46
N ALA A 50 2.48 -2.39 20.50
CA ALA A 50 1.02 -2.34 20.37
C ALA A 50 0.29 -2.96 21.58
N ALA A 51 0.81 -4.09 22.10
CA ALA A 51 0.16 -4.80 23.19
C ALA A 51 0.38 -4.17 24.57
N THR A 52 1.53 -3.49 24.79
CA THR A 52 1.97 -3.05 26.12
C THR A 52 2.33 -1.58 26.25
N GLY A 53 2.56 -0.88 25.13
CA GLY A 53 3.09 0.49 25.11
C GLY A 53 4.60 0.58 25.37
N VAL A 54 5.31 -0.54 25.60
CA VAL A 54 6.74 -0.55 25.89
C VAL A 54 7.54 -0.25 24.62
N LYS A 55 8.42 0.75 24.68
CA LYS A 55 9.32 1.14 23.60
C LYS A 55 10.67 0.45 23.81
N VAL A 56 10.88 -0.67 23.15
CA VAL A 56 12.18 -1.36 23.14
C VAL A 56 13.17 -0.58 22.30
N LYS A 57 14.27 -0.12 22.90
CA LYS A 57 15.35 0.63 22.24
C LYS A 57 16.71 -0.01 22.41
N THR A 58 16.89 -0.76 23.52
CA THR A 58 18.14 -1.43 23.86
C THR A 58 17.88 -2.88 24.26
N LEU A 59 18.93 -3.69 24.24
CA LEU A 59 18.85 -5.07 24.74
C LEU A 59 18.41 -5.14 26.22
N GLY A 60 18.73 -4.10 26.99
CA GLY A 60 18.34 -4.00 28.41
C GLY A 60 16.84 -3.83 28.66
N ASP A 61 16.07 -3.46 27.64
CA ASP A 61 14.60 -3.36 27.73
C ASP A 61 13.92 -4.73 27.59
N LEU A 62 14.57 -5.72 26.95
CA LEU A 62 13.99 -7.02 26.61
C LEU A 62 13.64 -7.92 27.82
N PRO A 63 14.40 -7.95 28.95
CA PRO A 63 14.03 -8.77 30.11
C PRO A 63 12.64 -8.45 30.65
N ALA A 64 12.23 -7.18 30.64
CA ALA A 64 10.86 -6.80 31.03
C ALA A 64 9.81 -7.39 30.07
N CYS A 65 10.12 -7.39 28.75
CA CYS A 65 9.25 -7.97 27.73
C CYS A 65 9.12 -9.49 27.86
N VAL A 66 10.20 -10.20 28.24
CA VAL A 66 10.15 -11.63 28.59
C VAL A 66 9.24 -11.85 29.80
N GLY A 67 9.23 -10.94 30.77
CA GLY A 67 8.28 -10.95 31.88
C GLY A 67 6.82 -10.86 31.42
N VAL A 68 6.52 -9.95 30.49
CA VAL A 68 5.18 -9.84 29.88
C VAL A 68 4.81 -11.13 29.14
N LEU A 69 5.71 -11.67 28.32
CA LEU A 69 5.52 -12.94 27.62
C LEU A 69 5.12 -14.05 28.59
N LYS A 70 5.87 -14.24 29.67
CA LYS A 70 5.58 -15.26 30.69
C LYS A 70 4.22 -15.03 31.37
N SER A 71 3.78 -13.80 31.55
CA SER A 71 2.47 -13.48 32.13
C SER A 71 1.28 -13.85 31.26
N LEU A 72 1.48 -13.99 29.93
CA LEU A 72 0.45 -14.46 29.00
C LEU A 72 0.24 -15.98 29.08
N ILE A 73 1.24 -16.71 29.56
CA ILE A 73 1.18 -18.17 29.73
C ILE A 73 0.71 -18.46 31.15
N THR A 74 -0.58 -18.32 31.40
CA THR A 74 -1.16 -18.65 32.70
C THR A 74 -1.83 -20.02 32.64
N ASP A 75 -1.73 -20.82 33.72
CA ASP A 75 -2.44 -22.10 33.83
C ASP A 75 -3.96 -21.83 33.75
N ARG A 76 -4.56 -22.26 32.67
CA ARG A 76 -5.97 -22.02 32.36
C ARG A 76 -6.59 -23.28 31.78
N GLU A 77 -7.86 -23.52 32.10
CA GLU A 77 -8.52 -24.79 31.87
C GLU A 77 -9.26 -24.89 30.55
N ASP A 78 -9.54 -23.77 29.85
CA ASP A 78 -10.31 -23.77 28.61
C ASP A 78 -9.47 -23.37 27.36
N LEU A 79 -9.97 -23.79 26.19
CA LEU A 79 -9.30 -23.54 24.91
C LEU A 79 -9.20 -22.05 24.58
N GLY A 80 -10.22 -21.26 24.90
CA GLY A 80 -10.21 -19.82 24.64
C GLY A 80 -9.08 -19.12 25.38
N GLN A 81 -8.78 -19.58 26.58
CA GLN A 81 -7.66 -19.09 27.38
C GLN A 81 -6.32 -19.62 26.90
N ALA A 82 -6.27 -20.87 26.39
CA ALA A 82 -5.06 -21.41 25.74
C ALA A 82 -4.67 -20.60 24.49
N LEU A 83 -5.64 -20.12 23.70
CA LEU A 83 -5.36 -19.25 22.54
C LEU A 83 -4.60 -17.98 22.94
N ASN A 84 -4.86 -17.43 24.13
CA ASN A 84 -4.09 -16.29 24.64
C ASN A 84 -2.63 -16.64 24.93
N ALA A 85 -2.32 -17.89 25.32
CA ALA A 85 -0.92 -18.35 25.46
C ALA A 85 -0.20 -18.37 24.11
N GLY A 86 -0.93 -18.52 23.00
CA GLY A 86 -0.38 -18.36 21.65
C GLY A 86 0.12 -16.95 21.36
N LEU A 87 -0.43 -15.90 21.98
CA LEU A 87 0.10 -14.53 21.87
C LEU A 87 1.50 -14.42 22.48
N ALA A 88 1.81 -15.22 23.52
CA ALA A 88 3.15 -15.28 24.07
C ALA A 88 4.16 -15.81 23.04
N THR A 89 3.74 -16.76 22.20
CA THR A 89 4.58 -17.24 21.09
C THR A 89 4.87 -16.14 20.08
N ALA A 90 3.89 -15.30 19.74
CA ALA A 90 4.09 -14.15 18.84
C ALA A 90 5.09 -13.15 19.45
N VAL A 91 4.95 -12.81 20.73
CA VAL A 91 5.90 -11.92 21.45
C VAL A 91 7.31 -12.52 21.49
N GLY A 92 7.42 -13.81 21.77
CA GLY A 92 8.72 -14.51 21.80
C GLY A 92 9.37 -14.56 20.43
N ALA A 93 8.60 -14.85 19.38
CA ALA A 93 9.07 -14.84 18.00
C ALA A 93 9.57 -13.45 17.60
N GLU A 94 8.86 -12.38 18.00
CA GLU A 94 9.30 -11.00 17.71
C GLU A 94 10.64 -10.69 18.39
N ILE A 95 10.84 -11.10 19.64
CA ILE A 95 12.12 -10.90 20.33
C ILE A 95 13.23 -11.69 19.63
N ILE A 96 13.01 -12.96 19.31
CA ILE A 96 14.00 -13.82 18.64
C ILE A 96 14.40 -13.23 17.27
N GLU A 97 13.42 -12.83 16.46
CA GLU A 97 13.69 -12.20 15.16
C GLU A 97 14.36 -10.84 15.33
N GLY A 98 13.91 -10.03 16.31
CA GLY A 98 14.50 -8.73 16.62
C GLY A 98 15.97 -8.83 17.01
N LEU A 99 16.38 -9.88 17.75
CA LEU A 99 17.77 -10.11 18.14
C LEU A 99 18.73 -10.28 16.96
N LYS A 100 18.24 -10.66 15.77
CA LYS A 100 19.04 -10.73 14.54
C LYS A 100 19.53 -9.34 14.12
N PHE A 101 18.83 -8.27 14.50
CA PHE A 101 19.22 -6.88 14.25
C PHE A 101 20.17 -6.29 15.31
N ALA A 102 20.52 -7.03 16.35
CA ALA A 102 21.60 -6.66 17.27
C ALA A 102 23.00 -6.85 16.68
N GLU A 103 23.13 -7.62 15.62
CA GLU A 103 24.39 -7.78 14.90
C GLU A 103 24.68 -6.59 13.96
N PRO A 104 25.94 -6.30 13.65
CA PRO A 104 26.28 -5.29 12.65
C PRO A 104 25.55 -5.56 11.34
N LYS A 105 25.10 -4.50 10.67
CA LYS A 105 24.32 -4.58 9.44
C LYS A 105 24.98 -5.47 8.36
N ASP A 106 26.29 -5.39 8.24
CA ASP A 106 27.06 -6.20 7.26
C ASP A 106 27.00 -7.70 7.57
N ALA A 107 27.02 -8.08 8.84
CA ALA A 107 26.89 -9.49 9.25
C ALA A 107 25.45 -10.02 9.02
N TYR A 108 24.46 -9.17 9.23
CA TYR A 108 23.06 -9.48 8.95
C TYR A 108 22.79 -9.62 7.44
N GLU A 109 23.27 -8.68 6.63
CA GLU A 109 23.14 -8.72 5.16
C GLU A 109 23.79 -9.96 4.54
N GLN A 110 24.86 -10.48 5.15
CA GLN A 110 25.50 -11.74 4.73
C GLN A 110 24.74 -13.00 5.19
N ALA A 111 24.02 -12.92 6.30
CA ALA A 111 23.28 -14.04 6.88
C ALA A 111 21.86 -14.21 6.31
N THR A 112 21.31 -13.18 5.67
CA THR A 112 19.96 -13.21 5.11
C THR A 112 19.98 -13.35 3.59
N VAL A 113 19.09 -14.19 3.07
CA VAL A 113 18.87 -14.26 1.63
C VAL A 113 18.25 -12.91 1.20
N PRO A 114 18.80 -12.25 0.14
CA PRO A 114 18.28 -10.96 -0.28
C PRO A 114 16.78 -11.00 -0.55
N GLY A 115 16.03 -10.05 0.03
CA GLY A 115 14.57 -9.93 -0.14
C GLY A 115 13.75 -10.69 0.89
N ILE A 116 14.37 -11.23 1.93
CA ILE A 116 13.69 -11.91 3.04
C ILE A 116 13.62 -10.98 4.25
N GLY A 117 12.48 -10.95 4.93
CA GLY A 117 12.37 -10.41 6.27
C GLY A 117 11.28 -9.36 6.46
N PHE A 118 11.61 -8.36 7.26
CA PHE A 118 10.67 -7.37 7.75
C PHE A 118 10.17 -6.42 6.65
N VAL A 119 8.85 -6.27 6.54
CA VAL A 119 8.22 -5.33 5.61
C VAL A 119 8.22 -3.92 6.23
N PRO A 120 8.88 -2.92 5.63
CA PRO A 120 8.98 -1.57 6.21
C PRO A 120 7.65 -0.80 6.19
N ASP A 121 7.51 0.21 7.07
CA ASP A 121 6.28 1.01 7.20
C ASP A 121 5.85 1.71 5.91
N PRO A 122 6.74 2.27 5.07
CA PRO A 122 6.34 2.86 3.79
C PRO A 122 5.64 1.88 2.86
N ILE A 123 6.08 0.62 2.86
CA ILE A 123 5.43 -0.44 2.06
C ILE A 123 4.03 -0.74 2.61
N ILE A 124 3.86 -0.88 3.93
CA ILE A 124 2.52 -1.08 4.52
C ILE A 124 1.58 0.06 4.15
N ARG A 125 2.06 1.31 4.18
CA ARG A 125 1.28 2.48 3.79
C ARG A 125 0.90 2.45 2.31
N SER A 126 1.79 1.98 1.43
CA SER A 126 1.50 1.84 0.00
C SER A 126 0.46 0.76 -0.31
N LEU A 127 0.39 -0.29 0.52
CA LEU A 127 -0.61 -1.37 0.38
C LEU A 127 -2.04 -0.92 0.76
N GLY A 128 -2.21 0.21 1.43
CA GLY A 128 -3.53 0.70 1.83
C GLY A 128 -4.48 0.91 0.66
N VAL A 129 -4.02 1.48 -0.45
CA VAL A 129 -4.85 1.72 -1.64
C VAL A 129 -5.26 0.40 -2.31
N PRO A 130 -4.35 -0.53 -2.68
CA PRO A 130 -4.71 -1.83 -3.25
C PRO A 130 -5.66 -2.67 -2.39
N LEU A 131 -5.52 -2.59 -1.05
CA LEU A 131 -6.42 -3.27 -0.13
C LEU A 131 -7.83 -2.66 -0.13
N VAL A 132 -7.93 -1.33 -0.25
CA VAL A 132 -9.22 -0.61 -0.31
C VAL A 132 -9.92 -0.85 -1.64
N THR A 133 -9.19 -0.83 -2.75
CA THR A 133 -9.75 -1.06 -4.09
C THR A 133 -10.09 -2.54 -4.36
N GLY A 134 -9.61 -3.46 -3.53
CA GLY A 134 -9.79 -4.89 -3.71
C GLY A 134 -8.78 -5.53 -4.67
N ASP A 135 -7.78 -4.77 -5.15
CA ASP A 135 -6.69 -5.32 -5.96
C ASP A 135 -5.86 -6.33 -5.16
N ILE A 136 -5.83 -6.19 -3.82
CA ILE A 136 -5.36 -7.20 -2.88
C ILE A 136 -6.55 -7.60 -2.00
N PRO A 137 -7.32 -8.65 -2.38
CA PRO A 137 -8.53 -9.01 -1.64
C PRO A 137 -8.24 -9.66 -0.27
N GLY A 138 -7.02 -10.12 -0.05
CA GLY A 138 -6.62 -10.74 1.22
C GLY A 138 -5.16 -11.13 1.30
N VAL A 139 -4.78 -11.66 2.45
CA VAL A 139 -3.42 -12.07 2.80
C VAL A 139 -3.42 -13.52 3.24
N ALA A 140 -2.59 -14.34 2.59
CA ALA A 140 -2.31 -15.73 2.98
C ALA A 140 -0.94 -15.84 3.65
N VAL A 141 -0.83 -16.66 4.69
CA VAL A 141 0.45 -17.12 5.23
C VAL A 141 0.55 -18.62 4.97
N VAL A 142 1.56 -19.03 4.25
CA VAL A 142 1.83 -20.44 3.91
C VAL A 142 3.05 -20.90 4.69
N LEU A 143 2.87 -21.89 5.57
CA LEU A 143 3.85 -22.27 6.58
C LEU A 143 4.14 -23.78 6.53
N GLY A 144 5.39 -24.17 6.70
CA GLY A 144 5.81 -25.54 6.96
C GLY A 144 6.48 -26.24 5.80
N LYS A 145 6.17 -27.53 5.60
CA LYS A 145 6.73 -28.39 4.55
C LYS A 145 5.64 -29.34 4.04
N ALA A 146 5.22 -29.17 2.81
CA ALA A 146 4.27 -30.10 2.20
C ALA A 146 4.96 -31.46 1.87
N ASP A 147 4.18 -32.54 1.90
CA ASP A 147 4.65 -33.85 1.46
C ASP A 147 5.06 -33.83 -0.03
N ASN A 148 4.36 -33.04 -0.84
CA ASN A 148 4.62 -32.82 -2.25
C ASN A 148 4.74 -31.33 -2.57
N GLY A 149 5.93 -30.88 -2.98
CA GLY A 149 6.21 -29.49 -3.32
C GLY A 149 5.38 -28.96 -4.50
N GLU A 150 5.04 -29.80 -5.46
CA GLU A 150 4.19 -29.44 -6.59
C GLU A 150 2.78 -29.01 -6.16
N ASP A 151 2.23 -29.63 -5.12
CA ASP A 151 0.87 -29.34 -4.66
C ASP A 151 0.82 -28.02 -3.88
N VAL A 152 1.78 -27.74 -3.01
CA VAL A 152 1.88 -26.42 -2.34
C VAL A 152 2.14 -25.31 -3.36
N ALA A 153 2.95 -25.56 -4.39
CA ALA A 153 3.17 -24.62 -5.47
C ALA A 153 1.89 -24.29 -6.25
N LYS A 154 1.00 -25.27 -6.47
CA LYS A 154 -0.33 -25.03 -7.07
C LYS A 154 -1.18 -24.13 -6.17
N VAL A 155 -1.19 -24.38 -4.85
CA VAL A 155 -1.91 -23.55 -3.88
C VAL A 155 -1.41 -22.09 -3.93
N VAL A 156 -0.09 -21.87 -3.92
CA VAL A 156 0.50 -20.55 -3.98
C VAL A 156 0.21 -19.84 -5.31
N LYS A 157 0.31 -20.57 -6.45
CA LYS A 157 -0.08 -20.03 -7.77
C LYS A 157 -1.56 -19.69 -7.85
N ASP A 158 -2.43 -20.47 -7.21
CA ASP A 158 -3.87 -20.18 -7.16
C ASP A 158 -4.16 -18.94 -6.31
N TYR A 159 -3.48 -18.72 -5.17
CA TYR A 159 -3.55 -17.47 -4.43
C TYR A 159 -3.07 -16.29 -5.28
N GLN A 160 -1.94 -16.43 -5.95
CA GLN A 160 -1.40 -15.40 -6.83
C GLN A 160 -2.39 -15.03 -7.93
N SER A 161 -3.01 -16.04 -8.56
CA SER A 161 -4.03 -15.83 -9.61
C SER A 161 -5.27 -15.06 -9.13
N LYS A 162 -5.55 -15.12 -7.84
CA LYS A 162 -6.66 -14.42 -7.19
C LYS A 162 -6.27 -13.07 -6.58
N GLY A 163 -5.01 -12.62 -6.80
CA GLY A 163 -4.50 -11.37 -6.27
C GLY A 163 -4.21 -11.40 -4.76
N ILE A 164 -4.26 -12.56 -4.12
CA ILE A 164 -3.94 -12.73 -2.70
C ILE A 164 -2.44 -12.51 -2.47
N MET A 165 -2.10 -11.65 -1.53
CA MET A 165 -0.72 -11.47 -1.09
C MET A 165 -0.32 -12.66 -0.21
N THR A 166 0.69 -13.41 -0.64
CA THR A 166 1.09 -14.67 0.00
C THR A 166 2.46 -14.52 0.66
N PHE A 167 2.53 -14.72 1.95
CA PHE A 167 3.77 -14.78 2.72
C PHE A 167 4.13 -16.24 3.02
N MET A 168 5.41 -16.60 2.90
CA MET A 168 5.86 -17.98 3.01
C MET A 168 6.92 -18.13 4.11
N VAL A 169 6.80 -19.20 4.89
CA VAL A 169 7.71 -19.55 6.00
C VAL A 169 8.03 -21.04 5.98
N GLY A 170 9.30 -21.41 6.11
CA GLY A 170 9.72 -22.81 6.17
C GLY A 170 10.13 -23.38 4.80
N ASP A 171 10.18 -24.72 4.73
CA ASP A 171 10.65 -25.45 3.53
C ASP A 171 9.72 -25.27 2.31
N VAL A 172 8.48 -24.79 2.50
CA VAL A 172 7.57 -24.43 1.39
C VAL A 172 8.18 -23.37 0.47
N ILE A 173 9.17 -22.59 0.93
CA ILE A 173 9.87 -21.58 0.12
C ILE A 173 10.66 -22.28 -0.98
N GLU A 174 11.53 -23.23 -0.63
CA GLU A 174 12.32 -23.98 -1.60
C GLU A 174 11.43 -24.87 -2.47
N GLN A 175 10.44 -25.54 -1.88
CA GLN A 175 9.50 -26.38 -2.62
C GLN A 175 8.79 -25.60 -3.72
N CYS A 176 8.34 -24.38 -3.42
CA CYS A 176 7.72 -23.51 -4.41
C CYS A 176 8.71 -22.97 -5.44
N ALA A 177 9.93 -22.61 -5.02
CA ALA A 177 11.00 -22.17 -5.93
C ALA A 177 11.39 -23.27 -6.92
N ASP A 178 11.57 -24.50 -6.45
CA ASP A 178 11.89 -25.67 -7.28
C ASP A 178 10.79 -25.98 -8.29
N ALA A 179 9.51 -25.77 -7.90
CA ALA A 179 8.34 -25.89 -8.77
C ALA A 179 8.08 -24.64 -9.66
N GLY A 180 9.04 -23.71 -9.71
CA GLY A 180 9.03 -22.56 -10.61
C GLY A 180 8.12 -21.41 -10.17
N VAL A 181 7.74 -21.32 -8.89
CA VAL A 181 7.07 -20.13 -8.35
C VAL A 181 8.10 -19.02 -8.22
N LYS A 182 7.87 -17.90 -8.88
CA LYS A 182 8.71 -16.70 -8.72
C LYS A 182 8.21 -15.89 -7.52
N MET A 183 9.14 -15.29 -6.77
CA MET A 183 8.89 -14.62 -5.50
C MET A 183 9.37 -13.18 -5.56
N GLY A 184 8.69 -12.30 -4.87
CA GLY A 184 8.96 -10.87 -4.75
C GLY A 184 7.73 -10.12 -4.26
N LEU A 185 7.91 -8.91 -3.78
CA LEU A 185 6.81 -8.07 -3.32
C LEU A 185 5.83 -7.77 -4.47
N GLU A 186 6.37 -7.43 -5.63
CA GLU A 186 5.62 -7.11 -6.85
C GLU A 186 4.84 -8.33 -7.36
N LEU A 187 5.34 -9.53 -7.08
CA LEU A 187 4.69 -10.79 -7.44
C LEU A 187 3.67 -11.25 -6.41
N ARG A 188 3.54 -10.52 -5.30
CA ARG A 188 2.67 -10.86 -4.18
C ARG A 188 2.97 -12.22 -3.54
N VAL A 189 4.19 -12.72 -3.68
CA VAL A 189 4.68 -13.96 -3.07
C VAL A 189 6.00 -13.65 -2.37
N ILE A 190 5.97 -13.57 -1.03
CA ILE A 190 7.04 -13.01 -0.24
C ILE A 190 7.59 -14.07 0.71
N PRO A 191 8.84 -14.52 0.51
CA PRO A 191 9.50 -15.41 1.47
C PRO A 191 9.94 -14.61 2.71
N LEU A 192 9.72 -15.16 3.91
CA LEU A 192 10.06 -14.51 5.18
C LEU A 192 11.25 -15.15 5.89
N GLY A 193 11.42 -16.45 5.76
CA GLY A 193 12.50 -17.22 6.40
C GLY A 193 12.10 -18.67 6.68
N HIS A 194 13.09 -19.47 7.13
CA HIS A 194 12.88 -20.90 7.34
C HIS A 194 12.32 -21.25 8.72
N ASP A 195 12.69 -20.49 9.73
CA ASP A 195 12.21 -20.73 11.10
C ASP A 195 10.76 -20.27 11.27
N VAL A 196 10.00 -21.01 12.07
CA VAL A 196 8.61 -20.64 12.37
C VAL A 196 8.48 -19.25 13.03
N THR A 197 9.53 -18.78 13.71
CA THR A 197 9.59 -17.42 14.28
C THR A 197 9.48 -16.33 13.22
N ALA A 198 9.90 -16.60 11.98
CA ALA A 198 9.79 -15.65 10.87
C ALA A 198 8.34 -15.28 10.51
N VAL A 199 7.35 -16.06 10.96
CA VAL A 199 5.92 -15.72 10.81
C VAL A 199 5.60 -14.36 11.44
N ILE A 200 6.39 -13.92 12.43
CA ILE A 200 6.18 -12.63 13.08
C ILE A 200 6.32 -11.46 12.12
N HIS A 201 7.11 -11.58 11.07
CA HIS A 201 7.27 -10.51 10.09
C HIS A 201 5.96 -10.16 9.39
N VAL A 202 5.10 -11.14 9.07
CA VAL A 202 3.76 -10.86 8.52
C VAL A 202 2.76 -10.49 9.62
N VAL A 203 2.86 -11.07 10.80
CA VAL A 203 2.01 -10.69 11.94
C VAL A 203 2.19 -9.21 12.29
N THR A 204 3.44 -8.73 12.29
CA THR A 204 3.71 -7.30 12.53
C THR A 204 3.18 -6.38 11.43
N VAL A 205 2.96 -6.86 10.20
CA VAL A 205 2.25 -6.06 9.16
C VAL A 205 0.82 -5.79 9.61
N ALA A 206 0.09 -6.80 10.09
CA ALA A 206 -1.27 -6.65 10.58
C ALA A 206 -1.35 -5.76 11.84
N ILE A 207 -0.39 -5.92 12.75
CA ILE A 207 -0.29 -5.12 13.98
C ILE A 207 0.01 -3.66 13.65
N ARG A 208 0.99 -3.41 12.77
CA ARG A 208 1.31 -2.05 12.33
C ARG A 208 0.18 -1.42 11.53
N ALA A 209 -0.58 -2.19 10.75
CA ALA A 209 -1.78 -1.69 10.11
C ALA A 209 -2.80 -1.16 11.14
N ALA A 210 -2.95 -1.81 12.29
CA ALA A 210 -3.80 -1.32 13.37
C ALA A 210 -3.31 0.01 13.96
N LEU A 211 -1.99 0.16 14.11
CA LEU A 211 -1.38 1.41 14.59
C LEU A 211 -1.44 2.53 13.53
N ILE A 212 -1.16 2.20 12.26
CA ILE A 212 -1.09 3.17 11.15
C ILE A 212 -2.48 3.66 10.73
N PHE A 213 -3.42 2.73 10.54
CA PHE A 213 -4.73 3.01 9.94
C PHE A 213 -5.88 2.99 10.95
N GLY A 214 -5.76 2.14 11.98
CA GLY A 214 -6.84 1.85 12.92
C GLY A 214 -6.93 2.79 14.11
N ASN A 215 -5.96 3.69 14.29
CA ASN A 215 -5.83 4.52 15.49
C ASN A 215 -5.80 3.70 16.80
N VAL A 216 -5.31 2.48 16.74
CA VAL A 216 -5.11 1.67 17.94
C VAL A 216 -3.97 2.27 18.76
N GLN A 217 -4.26 2.60 20.01
CA GLN A 217 -3.25 3.20 20.88
C GLN A 217 -2.28 2.13 21.42
N PRO A 218 -0.97 2.43 21.51
CA PRO A 218 -0.02 1.52 22.12
C PRO A 218 -0.44 1.15 23.55
N GLY A 219 -0.48 -0.15 23.84
CA GLY A 219 -0.96 -0.71 25.12
C GLY A 219 -2.44 -1.08 25.12
N ASP A 220 -3.20 -0.76 24.07
CA ASP A 220 -4.59 -1.22 23.92
C ASP A 220 -4.67 -2.57 23.20
N LEU A 221 -4.35 -3.64 23.92
CA LEU A 221 -4.45 -5.01 23.39
C LEU A 221 -5.87 -5.35 22.93
N ALA A 222 -6.91 -4.88 23.61
CA ALA A 222 -8.29 -5.18 23.23
C ALA A 222 -8.66 -4.52 21.91
N GLY A 223 -8.29 -3.25 21.73
CA GLY A 223 -8.45 -2.52 20.45
C GLY A 223 -7.66 -3.17 19.31
N LEU A 224 -6.42 -3.62 19.58
CA LEU A 224 -5.59 -4.34 18.62
C LEU A 224 -6.29 -5.62 18.11
N LEU A 225 -6.71 -6.50 19.04
CA LEU A 225 -7.39 -7.76 18.70
C LEU A 225 -8.72 -7.53 17.97
N LYS A 226 -9.44 -6.50 18.35
CA LYS A 226 -10.67 -6.10 17.65
C LYS A 226 -10.37 -5.67 16.20
N TYR A 227 -9.38 -4.80 16.01
CA TYR A 227 -9.01 -4.29 14.68
C TYR A 227 -8.53 -5.41 13.75
N THR A 228 -7.58 -6.25 14.20
CA THR A 228 -7.03 -7.35 13.39
C THR A 228 -8.12 -8.34 12.98
N LYS A 229 -9.02 -8.69 13.90
CA LYS A 229 -10.14 -9.58 13.64
C LYS A 229 -11.15 -9.00 12.64
N GLU A 230 -11.51 -7.73 12.77
CA GLU A 230 -12.58 -7.10 11.97
C GLU A 230 -12.09 -6.54 10.63
N ARG A 231 -10.81 -6.09 10.55
CA ARG A 231 -10.34 -5.26 9.44
C ARG A 231 -9.23 -5.89 8.60
N VAL A 232 -8.47 -6.87 9.14
CA VAL A 232 -7.37 -7.49 8.40
C VAL A 232 -7.84 -8.80 7.75
N PRO A 233 -7.95 -8.86 6.41
CA PRO A 233 -8.44 -10.04 5.71
C PRO A 233 -7.33 -11.09 5.52
N ALA A 234 -6.82 -11.67 6.63
CA ALA A 234 -5.73 -12.62 6.61
C ALA A 234 -6.13 -14.01 7.14
N PHE A 235 -5.42 -15.05 6.69
CA PHE A 235 -5.56 -16.44 7.13
C PHE A 235 -4.22 -17.19 7.00
N VAL A 236 -4.11 -18.35 7.62
CA VAL A 236 -2.89 -19.17 7.67
C VAL A 236 -3.17 -20.57 7.10
N ASN A 237 -2.26 -21.06 6.26
CA ASN A 237 -2.19 -22.45 5.83
C ASN A 237 -0.91 -23.10 6.37
N THR A 238 -1.05 -24.24 7.04
CA THR A 238 0.08 -25.02 7.55
C THR A 238 0.15 -26.35 6.83
N PHE A 239 1.34 -26.66 6.30
CA PHE A 239 1.61 -27.88 5.56
C PHE A 239 2.54 -28.82 6.31
N GLY A 240 2.21 -30.12 6.29
CA GLY A 240 3.01 -31.19 6.84
C GLY A 240 2.96 -31.33 8.36
N ALA A 241 4.00 -31.90 8.92
CA ALA A 241 4.07 -32.17 10.35
C ALA A 241 4.08 -30.88 11.18
N ILE A 242 3.24 -30.83 12.19
CA ILE A 242 3.14 -29.69 13.13
C ILE A 242 3.65 -30.13 14.49
N ASP A 243 4.59 -29.34 15.03
CA ASP A 243 5.08 -29.48 16.39
C ASP A 243 4.35 -28.52 17.35
N ASN A 244 4.70 -28.59 18.63
CA ASN A 244 4.08 -27.76 19.66
C ASN A 244 4.28 -26.25 19.40
N VAL A 245 5.39 -25.83 18.80
CA VAL A 245 5.69 -24.41 18.52
C VAL A 245 4.80 -23.92 17.39
N VAL A 246 4.65 -24.73 16.32
CA VAL A 246 3.73 -24.43 15.21
C VAL A 246 2.29 -24.35 15.70
N VAL A 247 1.85 -25.30 16.55
CA VAL A 247 0.52 -25.26 17.17
C VAL A 247 0.31 -23.99 17.99
N SER A 248 1.30 -23.62 18.78
CA SER A 248 1.23 -22.41 19.60
C SER A 248 1.25 -21.12 18.76
N ALA A 249 2.03 -21.07 17.68
CA ALA A 249 1.99 -19.97 16.73
C ALA A 249 0.62 -19.84 16.03
N GLY A 250 0.04 -20.97 15.63
CA GLY A 250 -1.33 -21.04 15.09
C GLY A 250 -2.39 -20.54 16.08
N ALA A 251 -2.24 -20.89 17.36
CA ALA A 251 -3.12 -20.38 18.41
C ALA A 251 -3.00 -18.85 18.55
N GLY A 252 -1.80 -18.29 18.44
CA GLY A 252 -1.57 -16.82 18.40
C GLY A 252 -2.24 -16.17 17.19
N ALA A 253 -2.16 -16.79 16.01
CA ALA A 253 -2.85 -16.31 14.82
C ALA A 253 -4.38 -16.29 15.01
N ILE A 254 -4.95 -17.36 15.59
CA ILE A 254 -6.39 -17.43 15.89
C ILE A 254 -6.79 -16.37 16.92
N ALA A 255 -5.99 -16.13 17.94
CA ALA A 255 -6.25 -15.09 18.93
C ALA A 255 -6.27 -13.69 18.29
N LEU A 256 -5.44 -13.45 17.28
CA LEU A 256 -5.45 -12.24 16.44
C LEU A 256 -6.62 -12.21 15.42
N GLY A 257 -7.42 -13.27 15.33
CA GLY A 257 -8.58 -13.35 14.44
C GLY A 257 -8.30 -13.93 13.06
N PHE A 258 -7.17 -14.61 12.85
CA PHE A 258 -6.78 -15.24 11.61
C PHE A 258 -7.08 -16.74 11.66
N PRO A 259 -8.01 -17.27 10.84
CA PRO A 259 -8.28 -18.70 10.78
C PRO A 259 -7.06 -19.46 10.23
N VAL A 260 -6.90 -20.70 10.73
CA VAL A 260 -5.83 -21.61 10.33
C VAL A 260 -6.43 -22.84 9.65
N VAL A 261 -5.92 -23.17 8.46
CA VAL A 261 -6.24 -24.41 7.75
C VAL A 261 -4.98 -25.25 7.66
N VAL A 262 -5.09 -26.51 8.08
CA VAL A 262 -3.97 -27.47 8.08
C VAL A 262 -4.22 -28.60 7.08
N ASP A 263 -3.16 -29.13 6.46
CA ASP A 263 -3.24 -30.24 5.50
C ASP A 263 -3.25 -31.63 6.12
N ILE A 264 -3.28 -31.71 7.44
CA ILE A 264 -3.40 -32.96 8.18
C ILE A 264 -4.81 -33.13 8.77
N ASP A 265 -5.22 -34.37 9.01
CA ASP A 265 -6.50 -34.66 9.68
C ASP A 265 -6.38 -34.40 11.19
N LEU A 266 -7.07 -33.39 11.67
CA LEU A 266 -7.15 -33.03 13.09
C LEU A 266 -8.18 -33.87 13.88
N GLY A 267 -9.03 -34.61 13.22
CA GLY A 267 -10.13 -35.34 13.86
C GLY A 267 -11.02 -34.45 14.72
N GLU A 268 -11.16 -34.78 16.01
CA GLU A 268 -11.98 -34.01 16.97
C GLU A 268 -11.31 -32.71 17.46
N ASN A 269 -10.04 -32.44 17.12
CA ASN A 269 -9.31 -31.24 17.53
C ASN A 269 -9.57 -30.02 16.65
N GLN A 270 -10.49 -30.11 15.71
CA GLN A 270 -10.93 -28.97 14.90
C GLN A 270 -11.71 -27.97 15.74
N VAL A 271 -11.52 -26.68 15.45
CA VAL A 271 -12.29 -25.56 16.01
C VAL A 271 -13.01 -24.87 14.86
N PRO A 272 -14.33 -25.15 14.69
CA PRO A 272 -15.09 -24.63 13.56
C PRO A 272 -14.95 -23.11 13.41
N GLY A 273 -14.61 -22.66 12.19
CA GLY A 273 -14.40 -21.25 11.87
C GLY A 273 -13.03 -20.67 12.29
N ALA A 274 -12.18 -21.44 12.97
CA ALA A 274 -10.88 -20.98 13.45
C ALA A 274 -9.71 -21.91 13.11
N LEU A 275 -9.89 -23.24 13.34
CA LEU A 275 -8.88 -24.25 13.04
C LEU A 275 -9.54 -25.44 12.35
N GLU A 276 -9.25 -25.64 11.08
CA GLU A 276 -9.88 -26.68 10.29
C GLU A 276 -8.89 -27.48 9.43
N SER A 277 -9.21 -28.73 9.15
CA SER A 277 -8.44 -29.59 8.26
C SER A 277 -8.88 -29.43 6.80
N CYS A 278 -7.91 -29.48 5.89
CA CYS A 278 -8.14 -29.62 4.45
C CYS A 278 -7.00 -30.45 3.85
N THR A 279 -7.20 -31.79 3.77
CA THR A 279 -6.21 -32.72 3.25
C THR A 279 -6.20 -32.77 1.71
N ASP A 280 -7.19 -32.16 1.06
CA ASP A 280 -7.23 -31.96 -0.39
C ASP A 280 -6.64 -30.58 -0.73
N HIS A 281 -5.43 -30.56 -1.24
CA HIS A 281 -4.72 -29.33 -1.59
C HIS A 281 -5.47 -28.52 -2.68
N ALA A 282 -6.26 -29.15 -3.53
CA ALA A 282 -7.07 -28.45 -4.55
C ALA A 282 -8.21 -27.61 -3.92
N GLU A 283 -8.72 -28.03 -2.76
CA GLU A 283 -9.77 -27.32 -2.03
C GLU A 283 -9.24 -26.35 -0.97
N THR A 284 -7.93 -26.35 -0.67
CA THR A 284 -7.33 -25.53 0.39
C THR A 284 -7.60 -24.04 0.20
N VAL A 285 -7.43 -23.54 -1.03
CA VAL A 285 -7.65 -22.12 -1.34
C VAL A 285 -9.09 -21.72 -1.10
N LYS A 286 -10.03 -22.49 -1.64
CA LYS A 286 -11.47 -22.25 -1.49
C LYS A 286 -11.87 -22.24 -0.01
N LYS A 287 -11.45 -23.25 0.74
CA LYS A 287 -11.76 -23.38 2.16
C LYS A 287 -11.21 -22.21 2.96
N SER A 288 -9.98 -21.79 2.71
CA SER A 288 -9.35 -20.67 3.41
C SER A 288 -10.06 -19.34 3.15
N LEU A 289 -10.43 -19.08 1.90
CA LEU A 289 -11.19 -17.89 1.52
C LEU A 289 -12.59 -17.88 2.16
N GLU A 290 -13.28 -19.03 2.16
CA GLU A 290 -14.59 -19.19 2.80
C GLU A 290 -14.52 -18.93 4.31
N LEU A 291 -13.54 -19.52 5.02
CA LEU A 291 -13.35 -19.33 6.46
C LEU A 291 -13.09 -17.86 6.82
N ARG A 292 -12.33 -17.14 6.00
CA ARG A 292 -12.08 -15.72 6.24
C ARG A 292 -13.17 -14.81 5.69
N GLY A 293 -14.12 -15.34 4.92
CA GLY A 293 -15.20 -14.58 4.29
C GLY A 293 -14.73 -13.69 3.14
N ILE A 294 -13.59 -14.02 2.52
CA ILE A 294 -13.05 -13.31 1.37
C ILE A 294 -13.82 -13.74 0.13
N LYS A 295 -14.39 -12.76 -0.57
CA LYS A 295 -15.13 -12.99 -1.82
C LYS A 295 -14.32 -12.42 -2.98
N ILE A 296 -13.95 -13.28 -3.91
CA ILE A 296 -13.24 -12.90 -5.12
C ILE A 296 -14.18 -13.07 -6.30
N LYS A 297 -14.32 -12.03 -7.09
CA LYS A 297 -14.94 -12.14 -8.42
C LYS A 297 -13.84 -12.60 -9.37
N SER A 298 -13.96 -13.79 -9.90
CA SER A 298 -13.07 -14.32 -10.95
C SER A 298 -13.88 -14.67 -12.18
N LYS A 299 -13.29 -14.43 -13.35
CA LYS A 299 -13.86 -14.81 -14.65
C LYS A 299 -12.77 -15.53 -15.43
N GLU A 300 -13.07 -16.76 -15.84
CA GLU A 300 -12.21 -17.46 -16.77
C GLU A 300 -12.40 -16.88 -18.17
N LEU A 301 -11.31 -16.54 -18.81
CA LEU A 301 -11.28 -16.06 -20.19
C LEU A 301 -10.66 -17.13 -21.08
N PRO A 302 -11.07 -17.23 -22.36
CA PRO A 302 -10.50 -18.21 -23.31
C PRO A 302 -9.13 -17.74 -23.83
N ILE A 303 -8.17 -17.52 -22.92
CA ILE A 303 -6.81 -17.09 -23.22
C ILE A 303 -5.80 -18.17 -22.82
N PRO A 304 -4.64 -18.26 -23.52
CA PRO A 304 -3.69 -19.36 -23.33
C PRO A 304 -2.83 -19.27 -22.08
N VAL A 305 -2.90 -18.20 -21.34
CA VAL A 305 -2.16 -17.95 -20.10
C VAL A 305 -3.12 -17.60 -18.98
N ALA A 306 -2.71 -17.81 -17.73
CA ALA A 306 -3.52 -17.43 -16.60
C ALA A 306 -3.68 -15.91 -16.52
N PHE A 307 -4.88 -15.45 -16.15
CA PHE A 307 -5.12 -14.07 -15.80
C PHE A 307 -4.80 -13.90 -14.31
N ALA A 308 -3.61 -13.37 -14.03
CA ALA A 308 -3.06 -13.27 -12.68
C ALA A 308 -2.16 -12.04 -12.58
N ALA A 309 -1.82 -11.65 -11.35
CA ALA A 309 -0.75 -10.69 -11.12
C ALA A 309 0.53 -11.21 -11.79
N ALA A 310 1.09 -10.42 -12.70
CA ALA A 310 2.21 -10.79 -13.54
C ALA A 310 3.53 -10.28 -12.96
N PHE A 311 4.60 -10.51 -13.68
CA PHE A 311 5.93 -10.05 -13.32
C PHE A 311 6.05 -8.54 -13.52
N GLU A 312 6.79 -7.88 -12.62
CA GLU A 312 7.14 -6.47 -12.73
C GLU A 312 8.66 -6.27 -12.60
N GLY A 313 9.14 -5.11 -13.06
CA GLY A 313 10.49 -4.63 -12.88
C GLY A 313 11.56 -5.55 -13.46
N GLU A 314 12.61 -5.74 -12.69
CA GLU A 314 13.82 -6.48 -13.09
C GLU A 314 13.67 -8.02 -13.10
N ILE A 315 12.52 -8.55 -12.68
CA ILE A 315 12.31 -10.00 -12.52
C ILE A 315 12.29 -10.70 -13.86
N ILE A 316 11.72 -10.08 -14.91
CA ILE A 316 11.84 -10.58 -16.27
C ILE A 316 13.11 -10.00 -16.89
N ARG A 317 14.09 -10.85 -17.11
CA ARG A 317 15.33 -10.45 -17.79
C ARG A 317 15.09 -10.26 -19.28
N LYS A 318 15.85 -9.37 -19.92
CA LYS A 318 15.76 -9.13 -21.37
C LYS A 318 15.93 -10.43 -22.20
N ALA A 319 16.73 -11.37 -21.72
CA ALA A 319 16.92 -12.69 -22.35
C ALA A 319 15.66 -13.58 -22.32
N ASP A 320 14.78 -13.35 -21.37
CA ASP A 320 13.52 -14.09 -21.18
C ASP A 320 12.35 -13.41 -21.92
N MET A 321 12.57 -12.24 -22.53
CA MET A 321 11.57 -11.51 -23.29
C MET A 321 11.41 -12.07 -24.69
N LYS A 322 10.16 -12.12 -25.17
CA LYS A 322 9.85 -12.28 -26.58
C LYS A 322 9.67 -10.93 -27.28
N VAL A 323 8.89 -10.05 -26.66
CA VAL A 323 8.61 -8.72 -27.18
C VAL A 323 8.53 -7.67 -26.05
N GLU A 324 8.87 -6.44 -26.41
CA GLU A 324 8.70 -5.24 -25.59
C GLU A 324 8.00 -4.18 -26.42
N PHE A 325 6.86 -3.69 -25.93
CA PHE A 325 6.15 -2.56 -26.52
C PHE A 325 6.60 -1.29 -25.80
N TRP A 326 7.60 -0.70 -26.26
CA TRP A 326 8.20 0.60 -25.98
C TRP A 326 9.69 0.57 -26.26
N SER A 327 10.19 1.63 -26.84
CA SER A 327 11.62 1.92 -26.89
C SER A 327 11.83 3.41 -27.10
N ALA A 328 13.09 3.88 -27.10
CA ALA A 328 13.41 5.25 -27.51
C ALA A 328 13.01 5.56 -28.98
N LYS A 329 12.71 4.52 -29.77
CA LYS A 329 12.35 4.62 -31.19
C LYS A 329 10.87 4.39 -31.45
N ASN A 330 10.15 3.76 -30.53
CA ASN A 330 8.77 3.33 -30.72
C ASN A 330 7.83 4.00 -29.74
N THR A 331 6.67 4.39 -30.22
CA THR A 331 5.66 5.11 -29.45
C THR A 331 4.75 4.16 -28.69
N THR A 332 4.46 4.50 -27.43
CA THR A 332 3.39 3.87 -26.65
C THR A 332 2.47 4.91 -26.04
N CYS A 333 1.18 4.63 -25.99
CA CYS A 333 0.21 5.43 -25.25
C CYS A 333 -1.07 4.64 -24.96
N GLU A 334 -1.84 5.08 -23.97
CA GLU A 334 -3.17 4.57 -23.66
C GLU A 334 -4.17 5.72 -23.57
N LEU A 335 -5.35 5.54 -24.13
CA LEU A 335 -6.41 6.55 -24.13
C LEU A 335 -7.78 5.89 -24.04
N VAL A 336 -8.64 6.41 -23.17
CA VAL A 336 -10.06 6.09 -23.16
C VAL A 336 -10.86 7.27 -23.69
N LEU A 337 -11.78 6.99 -24.59
CA LEU A 337 -12.68 7.98 -25.18
C LEU A 337 -14.13 7.54 -25.06
N MET A 338 -14.95 8.38 -24.46
CA MET A 338 -16.39 8.22 -24.45
C MET A 338 -16.97 8.62 -25.82
N LYS A 339 -17.86 7.79 -26.33
CA LYS A 339 -18.57 7.99 -27.60
C LYS A 339 -20.08 7.85 -27.40
N ASN A 340 -20.87 8.23 -28.42
CA ASN A 340 -22.28 7.93 -28.40
C ASN A 340 -22.55 6.44 -28.59
N MET A 341 -23.72 5.98 -28.14
CA MET A 341 -24.12 4.56 -28.18
C MET A 341 -24.17 3.95 -29.61
N ASP A 342 -24.38 4.78 -30.62
CA ASP A 342 -24.42 4.39 -32.04
C ASP A 342 -23.04 4.41 -32.71
N GLU A 343 -22.04 5.00 -32.06
CA GLU A 343 -20.66 5.06 -32.54
C GLU A 343 -19.78 3.92 -32.04
N VAL A 344 -20.24 3.13 -31.07
CA VAL A 344 -19.49 2.02 -30.45
C VAL A 344 -20.16 0.69 -30.80
N GLU A 345 -19.38 -0.21 -31.39
CA GLU A 345 -19.77 -1.61 -31.64
C GLU A 345 -19.25 -2.48 -30.50
N ASP A 346 -20.18 -3.00 -29.70
CA ASP A 346 -19.80 -3.75 -28.50
C ASP A 346 -18.96 -5.00 -28.81
N HIS A 347 -17.94 -5.26 -28.01
CA HIS A 347 -16.98 -6.37 -28.13
C HIS A 347 -16.16 -6.35 -29.44
N LYS A 348 -16.00 -5.21 -30.06
CA LYS A 348 -15.14 -5.09 -31.23
C LYS A 348 -13.68 -4.93 -30.79
N LEU A 349 -12.85 -5.88 -31.22
CA LEU A 349 -11.43 -5.93 -30.95
C LEU A 349 -10.67 -5.72 -32.26
N VAL A 350 -9.83 -4.67 -32.32
CA VAL A 350 -9.09 -4.30 -33.53
C VAL A 350 -7.59 -4.30 -33.26
N ILE A 351 -6.84 -5.02 -34.08
CA ILE A 351 -5.38 -4.93 -34.13
C ILE A 351 -5.01 -4.22 -35.44
N ASP A 352 -4.49 -3.00 -35.33
CA ASP A 352 -4.07 -2.19 -36.48
C ASP A 352 -2.54 -2.16 -36.58
N GLY A 353 -2.02 -3.07 -37.37
CA GLY A 353 -0.60 -3.30 -37.57
C GLY A 353 -0.20 -4.76 -37.29
N PRO A 354 1.11 -5.04 -37.17
CA PRO A 354 1.59 -6.40 -36.92
C PRO A 354 1.22 -6.90 -35.53
N ASP A 355 0.87 -8.19 -35.42
CA ASP A 355 0.79 -8.91 -34.15
C ASP A 355 2.18 -9.40 -33.73
N ILE A 356 2.28 -10.07 -32.60
CA ILE A 356 3.50 -10.65 -32.06
C ILE A 356 3.85 -11.92 -32.85
N ASP A 357 4.60 -11.81 -33.92
CA ASP A 357 4.95 -12.92 -34.80
C ASP A 357 6.46 -13.01 -35.15
N SER A 358 7.13 -11.87 -35.32
CA SER A 358 8.47 -11.81 -35.89
C SER A 358 9.58 -12.20 -34.94
N GLY A 359 9.38 -12.07 -33.66
CA GLY A 359 10.42 -12.23 -32.64
C GLY A 359 11.29 -10.99 -32.42
N ASP A 360 10.94 -9.85 -33.02
CA ASP A 360 11.51 -8.57 -32.69
C ASP A 360 11.18 -8.22 -31.22
N LEU A 361 12.11 -7.53 -30.55
CA LEU A 361 11.95 -7.19 -29.14
C LEU A 361 11.22 -5.87 -28.90
N GLU A 362 11.07 -5.04 -29.94
CA GLU A 362 10.59 -3.65 -29.77
C GLU A 362 9.44 -3.36 -30.74
N TYR A 363 8.29 -2.98 -30.17
CA TYR A 363 7.10 -2.63 -30.91
C TYR A 363 6.50 -1.31 -30.41
N ALA A 364 5.83 -0.57 -31.31
CA ALA A 364 4.90 0.49 -30.92
C ALA A 364 3.60 -0.12 -30.40
N LEU A 365 2.93 0.54 -29.47
CA LEU A 365 1.57 0.18 -29.04
C LEU A 365 0.79 1.40 -28.58
N ALA A 366 -0.18 1.83 -29.36
CA ALA A 366 -1.19 2.75 -28.87
C ALA A 366 -2.47 1.96 -28.55
N THR A 367 -2.89 2.01 -27.30
CA THR A 367 -4.13 1.39 -26.82
C THR A 367 -5.22 2.46 -26.78
N CYS A 368 -6.25 2.30 -27.62
CA CYS A 368 -7.42 3.16 -27.60
C CYS A 368 -8.66 2.35 -27.25
N VAL A 369 -9.37 2.76 -26.21
CA VAL A 369 -10.63 2.15 -25.81
C VAL A 369 -11.76 3.13 -26.03
N TYR A 370 -12.74 2.75 -26.84
CA TYR A 370 -13.98 3.50 -26.99
C TYR A 370 -15.04 2.89 -26.09
N VAL A 371 -15.65 3.72 -25.25
CA VAL A 371 -16.71 3.31 -24.34
C VAL A 371 -17.97 4.12 -24.56
N ALA A 372 -19.12 3.48 -24.43
CA ALA A 372 -20.41 4.16 -24.46
C ALA A 372 -21.33 3.59 -23.37
N GLY A 373 -22.14 4.47 -22.78
CA GLY A 373 -23.11 4.06 -21.76
C GLY A 373 -24.11 5.16 -21.48
N LYS A 374 -25.36 4.74 -21.21
CA LYS A 374 -26.49 5.67 -20.96
C LYS A 374 -26.32 6.52 -19.72
N LYS A 375 -25.55 6.01 -18.74
CA LYS A 375 -25.30 6.68 -17.46
C LYS A 375 -23.91 7.31 -17.40
N MET A 376 -23.08 7.10 -18.42
CA MET A 376 -21.71 7.57 -18.43
C MET A 376 -21.66 9.08 -18.65
N GLN A 377 -20.70 9.74 -18.05
CA GLN A 377 -20.42 11.16 -18.21
C GLN A 377 -18.95 11.39 -18.57
N ALA A 378 -18.66 12.57 -19.16
CA ALA A 378 -17.37 12.87 -19.80
C ALA A 378 -16.14 12.75 -18.87
N ASP A 379 -16.29 13.02 -17.57
CA ASP A 379 -15.16 12.96 -16.63
C ASP A 379 -14.75 11.51 -16.28
N PHE A 380 -15.57 10.52 -16.68
CA PHE A 380 -15.32 9.13 -16.35
C PHE A 380 -14.24 8.47 -17.23
N GLU A 381 -13.91 9.05 -18.37
CA GLU A 381 -12.83 8.56 -19.26
C GLU A 381 -11.51 8.35 -18.48
N SER A 382 -11.12 9.34 -17.68
CA SER A 382 -9.87 9.29 -16.92
C SER A 382 -9.90 8.25 -15.78
N VAL A 383 -11.06 7.94 -15.24
CA VAL A 383 -11.23 6.89 -14.22
C VAL A 383 -10.95 5.52 -14.83
N ILE A 384 -11.57 5.23 -15.98
CA ILE A 384 -11.35 3.97 -16.71
C ILE A 384 -9.89 3.87 -17.17
N GLU A 385 -9.29 4.95 -17.68
CA GLU A 385 -7.92 4.99 -18.18
C GLU A 385 -6.91 4.63 -17.06
N ARG A 386 -7.07 5.17 -15.85
CA ARG A 386 -6.22 4.79 -14.70
C ARG A 386 -6.36 3.31 -14.32
N LYS A 387 -7.56 2.76 -14.44
CA LYS A 387 -7.78 1.32 -14.21
C LYS A 387 -7.10 0.46 -15.27
N ILE A 388 -7.22 0.82 -16.54
CA ILE A 388 -6.51 0.13 -17.62
C ILE A 388 -5.01 0.10 -17.37
N HIS A 389 -4.44 1.24 -16.96
CA HIS A 389 -3.03 1.35 -16.63
C HIS A 389 -2.61 0.35 -15.55
N ALA A 390 -3.42 0.18 -14.49
CA ALA A 390 -3.16 -0.78 -13.44
C ALA A 390 -3.31 -2.26 -13.90
N TRP A 391 -4.17 -2.54 -14.88
CA TRP A 391 -4.51 -3.91 -15.28
C TRP A 391 -3.56 -4.57 -16.27
N PHE A 392 -2.73 -3.83 -16.97
CA PHE A 392 -1.80 -4.40 -17.96
C PHE A 392 -0.86 -5.47 -17.39
N ASN A 393 -0.65 -5.48 -16.08
CA ASN A 393 0.20 -6.48 -15.40
C ASN A 393 -0.51 -7.79 -15.03
N TYR A 394 -1.81 -7.92 -15.24
CA TYR A 394 -2.58 -9.04 -14.68
C TYR A 394 -2.56 -10.33 -15.51
N MET A 395 -1.75 -10.45 -16.55
CA MET A 395 -1.59 -11.68 -17.33
C MET A 395 -0.28 -12.36 -16.99
N GLU A 396 -0.30 -13.70 -16.80
CA GLU A 396 0.91 -14.48 -16.56
C GLU A 396 1.96 -14.25 -17.67
N GLY A 397 3.21 -14.01 -17.28
CA GLY A 397 4.29 -13.75 -18.23
C GLY A 397 4.28 -12.38 -18.88
N VAL A 398 3.48 -11.45 -18.38
CA VAL A 398 3.40 -10.07 -18.85
C VAL A 398 3.84 -9.12 -17.75
N MET A 399 4.57 -8.08 -18.12
CA MET A 399 4.97 -6.99 -17.25
C MET A 399 4.54 -5.67 -17.85
N HIS A 400 4.05 -4.75 -16.99
CA HIS A 400 3.70 -3.39 -17.38
C HIS A 400 4.27 -2.38 -16.38
N THR A 401 4.93 -1.33 -16.88
CA THR A 401 5.45 -0.22 -16.08
C THR A 401 5.34 1.09 -16.85
N GLY A 402 5.26 2.22 -16.15
CA GLY A 402 5.32 3.56 -16.74
C GLY A 402 4.09 4.42 -16.49
N GLN A 403 3.94 5.45 -17.33
CA GLN A 403 2.85 6.42 -17.30
C GLN A 403 2.04 6.34 -18.60
N ARG A 404 0.83 6.91 -18.61
CA ARG A 404 -0.14 6.80 -19.72
C ARG A 404 0.41 7.05 -21.14
N ASN A 405 1.40 7.91 -21.32
CA ASN A 405 2.03 8.21 -22.60
C ASN A 405 3.45 7.65 -22.74
N GLN A 406 3.91 6.89 -21.76
CA GLN A 406 5.25 6.30 -21.70
C GLN A 406 5.22 4.94 -21.02
N PHE A 407 4.17 4.17 -21.23
CA PHE A 407 4.08 2.84 -20.60
C PHE A 407 4.87 1.79 -21.39
N ARG A 408 5.24 0.76 -20.70
CA ARG A 408 6.02 -0.35 -21.22
C ARG A 408 5.33 -1.67 -20.89
N ILE A 409 5.09 -2.48 -21.92
CA ILE A 409 4.58 -3.85 -21.76
C ILE A 409 5.63 -4.82 -22.26
N ARG A 410 5.94 -5.83 -21.49
CA ARG A 410 6.85 -6.90 -21.86
C ARG A 410 6.12 -8.23 -21.79
N ILE A 411 6.37 -9.08 -22.78
CA ILE A 411 5.80 -10.43 -22.87
C ILE A 411 6.92 -11.45 -22.83
N SER A 412 6.84 -12.40 -21.90
CA SER A 412 7.83 -13.47 -21.78
C SER A 412 7.73 -14.45 -22.96
N LYS A 413 8.88 -15.13 -23.25
CA LYS A 413 8.91 -16.22 -24.24
C LYS A 413 7.93 -17.31 -23.89
N ASP A 414 7.84 -17.69 -22.61
CA ASP A 414 6.92 -18.73 -22.13
C ASP A 414 5.44 -18.37 -22.43
N ALA A 415 5.02 -17.14 -22.16
CA ALA A 415 3.67 -16.68 -22.49
C ALA A 415 3.40 -16.70 -24.01
N TYR A 416 4.37 -16.23 -24.80
CA TYR A 416 4.28 -16.28 -26.26
C TYR A 416 4.17 -17.72 -26.79
N ASP A 417 5.02 -18.64 -26.26
CA ASP A 417 5.06 -20.05 -26.69
C ASP A 417 3.76 -20.79 -26.27
N LYS A 418 3.12 -20.37 -25.19
CA LYS A 418 1.77 -20.81 -24.82
C LYS A 418 0.67 -20.27 -25.74
N GLY A 419 1.00 -19.41 -26.68
CA GLY A 419 0.10 -18.87 -27.69
C GLY A 419 -0.47 -17.47 -27.39
N LEU A 420 0.09 -16.73 -26.41
CA LEU A 420 -0.35 -15.37 -26.13
C LEU A 420 -0.13 -14.46 -27.34
N ARG A 421 -1.16 -13.68 -27.72
CA ARG A 421 -1.16 -12.71 -28.81
C ARG A 421 -1.88 -11.44 -28.37
N LEU A 422 -1.78 -10.37 -29.17
CA LEU A 422 -2.40 -9.07 -28.84
C LEU A 422 -3.92 -9.14 -28.76
N THR A 423 -4.56 -9.99 -29.52
CA THR A 423 -6.00 -10.20 -29.41
C THR A 423 -6.43 -10.63 -28.02
N HIS A 424 -5.60 -11.42 -27.30
CA HIS A 424 -5.87 -11.81 -25.93
C HIS A 424 -5.78 -10.64 -24.94
N PHE A 425 -4.88 -9.67 -25.21
CA PHE A 425 -4.84 -8.41 -24.47
C PHE A 425 -6.10 -7.60 -24.64
N ALA A 426 -6.55 -7.46 -25.88
CA ALA A 426 -7.80 -6.74 -26.19
C ALA A 426 -9.00 -7.41 -25.51
N GLU A 427 -9.05 -8.75 -25.51
CA GLU A 427 -10.09 -9.54 -24.84
C GLU A 427 -10.08 -9.31 -23.31
N VAL A 428 -8.92 -9.34 -22.69
CA VAL A 428 -8.78 -9.07 -21.25
C VAL A 428 -9.26 -7.65 -20.91
N LEU A 429 -8.81 -6.64 -21.65
CA LEU A 429 -9.21 -5.25 -21.42
C LEU A 429 -10.72 -5.07 -21.57
N TYR A 430 -11.32 -5.66 -22.62
CA TYR A 430 -12.75 -5.61 -22.82
C TYR A 430 -13.52 -6.16 -21.61
N HIS A 431 -13.15 -7.35 -21.14
CA HIS A 431 -13.83 -7.99 -20.02
C HIS A 431 -13.59 -7.27 -18.69
N MET A 432 -12.38 -6.76 -18.46
CA MET A 432 -12.12 -6.00 -17.23
C MET A 432 -12.92 -4.70 -17.18
N ILE A 433 -13.00 -3.97 -18.29
CA ILE A 433 -13.78 -2.72 -18.36
C ILE A 433 -15.27 -3.00 -18.16
N THR A 434 -15.81 -3.98 -18.86
CA THR A 434 -17.23 -4.29 -18.80
C THR A 434 -17.66 -4.92 -17.47
N ASP A 435 -16.78 -5.66 -16.80
CA ASP A 435 -17.07 -6.28 -15.51
C ASP A 435 -16.89 -5.30 -14.33
N GLU A 436 -15.87 -4.42 -14.37
CA GLU A 436 -15.63 -3.42 -13.31
C GLU A 436 -16.62 -2.25 -13.39
N PHE A 437 -16.97 -1.85 -14.60
CA PHE A 437 -17.81 -0.69 -14.86
C PHE A 437 -19.19 -1.07 -15.44
N ASP A 438 -19.70 -2.24 -15.09
CA ASP A 438 -20.98 -2.78 -15.59
C ASP A 438 -22.18 -1.83 -15.35
N ALA A 439 -22.10 -0.99 -14.33
CA ALA A 439 -23.13 0.01 -14.02
C ALA A 439 -23.18 1.18 -15.00
N VAL A 440 -22.10 1.43 -15.78
CA VAL A 440 -21.94 2.64 -16.59
C VAL A 440 -21.48 2.39 -18.01
N VAL A 441 -20.77 1.28 -18.29
CA VAL A 441 -20.31 0.90 -19.62
C VAL A 441 -21.28 -0.10 -20.22
N ASP A 442 -22.10 0.35 -21.19
CA ASP A 442 -23.02 -0.51 -21.93
C ASP A 442 -22.35 -1.14 -23.17
N LYS A 443 -21.32 -0.49 -23.73
CA LYS A 443 -20.57 -0.95 -24.91
C LYS A 443 -19.10 -0.54 -24.81
N CYS A 444 -18.22 -1.43 -25.30
CA CYS A 444 -16.78 -1.21 -25.31
C CYS A 444 -16.14 -1.75 -26.60
N GLU A 445 -15.30 -0.95 -27.26
CA GLU A 445 -14.39 -1.36 -28.32
C GLU A 445 -12.95 -1.20 -27.86
N VAL A 446 -12.07 -2.14 -28.18
CA VAL A 446 -10.64 -2.07 -27.89
C VAL A 446 -9.84 -2.07 -29.18
N HIS A 447 -9.02 -1.05 -29.38
CA HIS A 447 -8.15 -0.88 -30.54
C HIS A 447 -6.70 -0.85 -30.08
N LEU A 448 -5.90 -1.78 -30.58
CA LEU A 448 -4.45 -1.86 -30.36
C LEU A 448 -3.74 -1.51 -31.68
N ILE A 449 -3.02 -0.39 -31.68
CA ILE A 449 -2.33 0.12 -32.87
C ILE A 449 -0.83 -0.16 -32.70
N THR A 450 -0.30 -1.08 -33.51
CA THR A 450 1.10 -1.51 -33.47
C THR A 450 1.93 -1.03 -34.65
N ASP A 451 1.29 -0.46 -35.67
CA ASP A 451 2.00 0.24 -36.71
C ASP A 451 2.67 1.51 -36.14
N PRO A 452 4.01 1.67 -36.22
CA PRO A 452 4.73 2.76 -35.56
C PRO A 452 4.31 4.15 -36.04
N VAL A 453 3.98 4.27 -37.35
CA VAL A 453 3.57 5.56 -37.96
C VAL A 453 2.19 5.96 -37.43
N LYS A 454 1.25 4.99 -37.42
CA LYS A 454 -0.10 5.22 -36.91
C LYS A 454 -0.13 5.44 -35.41
N ALA A 455 0.66 4.71 -34.63
CA ALA A 455 0.77 4.88 -33.19
C ALA A 455 1.32 6.28 -32.83
N THR A 456 2.32 6.75 -33.57
CA THR A 456 2.88 8.08 -33.39
C THR A 456 1.88 9.18 -33.79
N ALA A 457 1.18 9.01 -34.91
CA ALA A 457 0.11 9.93 -35.31
C ALA A 457 -1.02 9.96 -34.27
N PHE A 458 -1.45 8.78 -33.77
CA PHE A 458 -2.47 8.70 -32.74
C PHE A 458 -2.03 9.42 -31.44
N LEU A 459 -0.79 9.21 -31.00
CA LEU A 459 -0.27 9.91 -29.82
C LEU A 459 -0.33 11.44 -30.01
N ASN A 460 0.25 11.93 -31.10
CA ASN A 460 0.42 13.37 -31.32
C ASN A 460 -0.90 14.09 -31.62
N ASP A 461 -1.75 13.48 -32.45
CA ASP A 461 -2.93 14.13 -33.00
C ASP A 461 -4.20 13.88 -32.17
N VAL A 462 -4.22 12.82 -31.37
CA VAL A 462 -5.40 12.41 -30.57
C VAL A 462 -5.12 12.38 -29.08
N ALA A 463 -4.13 11.59 -28.63
CA ALA A 463 -3.92 11.34 -27.20
C ALA A 463 -3.35 12.56 -26.48
N MET A 464 -2.24 13.15 -26.98
CA MET A 464 -1.60 14.30 -26.34
C MET A 464 -2.52 15.52 -26.22
N PRO A 465 -3.26 15.93 -27.27
CA PRO A 465 -4.24 17.01 -27.12
C PRO A 465 -5.31 16.71 -26.05
N ARG A 466 -5.73 15.44 -25.92
CA ARG A 466 -6.71 15.05 -24.92
C ARG A 466 -6.14 15.07 -23.51
N TYR A 467 -4.91 14.58 -23.33
CA TYR A 467 -4.19 14.64 -22.06
C TYR A 467 -3.99 16.09 -21.61
N ASN A 468 -3.47 16.94 -22.50
CA ASN A 468 -3.24 18.35 -22.20
C ASN A 468 -4.54 19.06 -21.81
N MET A 469 -5.63 18.83 -22.55
CA MET A 469 -6.94 19.41 -22.22
C MET A 469 -7.43 19.00 -20.82
N ARG A 470 -7.25 17.73 -20.44
CA ARG A 470 -7.64 17.23 -19.10
C ARG A 470 -6.75 17.83 -18.02
N ASP A 471 -5.44 17.87 -18.26
CA ASP A 471 -4.45 18.39 -17.32
C ASP A 471 -4.62 19.91 -17.13
N ASP A 472 -4.83 20.66 -18.22
CA ASP A 472 -5.11 22.11 -18.19
C ASP A 472 -6.41 22.41 -17.44
N ARG A 473 -7.45 21.58 -17.67
CA ARG A 473 -8.72 21.72 -16.94
C ARG A 473 -8.52 21.53 -15.44
N LEU A 474 -7.82 20.48 -15.03
CA LEU A 474 -7.54 20.23 -13.62
C LEU A 474 -6.66 21.32 -13.00
N ALA A 475 -5.60 21.72 -13.71
CA ALA A 475 -4.67 22.75 -13.27
C ALA A 475 -5.29 24.16 -13.18
N SER A 476 -6.32 24.43 -13.98
CA SER A 476 -7.04 25.73 -13.96
C SER A 476 -8.10 25.82 -12.87
N MET A 477 -8.48 24.69 -12.24
CA MET A 477 -9.48 24.68 -11.19
C MET A 477 -8.86 25.12 -9.86
N THR A 478 -9.56 25.99 -9.15
CA THR A 478 -9.22 26.41 -7.80
C THR A 478 -10.39 26.16 -6.85
N ASP A 479 -10.13 26.20 -5.57
CA ASP A 479 -11.17 26.03 -4.57
C ASP A 479 -12.24 27.13 -4.66
N GLU A 480 -11.88 28.31 -5.19
CA GLU A 480 -12.81 29.42 -5.46
C GLU A 480 -13.67 29.18 -6.72
N SER A 481 -13.22 28.33 -7.63
CA SER A 481 -13.92 28.08 -8.91
C SER A 481 -15.11 27.13 -8.78
N VAL A 482 -15.32 26.54 -7.61
CA VAL A 482 -16.38 25.54 -7.36
C VAL A 482 -17.32 25.97 -6.25
N ASP A 483 -18.57 25.52 -6.33
CA ASP A 483 -19.62 25.77 -5.33
C ASP A 483 -19.68 24.70 -4.24
N ARG A 484 -18.97 23.59 -4.43
CA ARG A 484 -18.96 22.44 -3.53
C ARG A 484 -17.64 21.69 -3.53
N PHE A 485 -17.37 21.03 -2.40
CA PHE A 485 -16.32 20.02 -2.24
C PHE A 485 -16.97 18.62 -2.19
N PHE A 486 -16.17 17.58 -2.01
CA PHE A 486 -16.67 16.21 -1.85
C PHE A 486 -15.98 15.51 -0.68
N THR A 487 -16.69 14.62 0.00
CA THR A 487 -16.06 13.63 0.88
C THR A 487 -15.43 12.52 0.04
N CYS A 488 -14.47 11.78 0.63
CA CYS A 488 -14.07 10.47 0.18
C CYS A 488 -13.83 9.58 1.41
N ILE A 489 -14.61 8.50 1.54
CA ILE A 489 -14.56 7.55 2.66
C ILE A 489 -14.08 6.15 2.26
N LEU A 490 -13.48 5.98 1.09
CA LEU A 490 -13.01 4.68 0.60
C LEU A 490 -12.08 3.98 1.59
N CYS A 491 -11.22 4.74 2.29
CA CYS A 491 -10.26 4.19 3.25
C CYS A 491 -10.88 3.73 4.58
N GLN A 492 -12.18 3.93 4.83
CA GLN A 492 -12.79 3.58 6.12
C GLN A 492 -12.84 2.07 6.40
N SER A 493 -12.62 1.22 5.39
CA SER A 493 -12.40 -0.21 5.62
C SER A 493 -11.22 -0.48 6.56
N PHE A 494 -10.16 0.34 6.51
CA PHE A 494 -8.96 0.25 7.35
C PHE A 494 -8.81 1.41 8.34
N ALA A 495 -9.18 2.62 7.94
CA ALA A 495 -9.09 3.84 8.75
C ALA A 495 -10.51 4.36 9.08
N PRO A 496 -11.25 3.73 10.00
CA PRO A 496 -12.68 3.99 10.20
C PRO A 496 -12.99 5.42 10.65
N ALA A 497 -12.06 6.12 11.28
CA ALA A 497 -12.20 7.50 11.71
C ALA A 497 -11.74 8.54 10.68
N HIS A 498 -11.35 8.11 9.46
CA HIS A 498 -10.84 9.02 8.44
C HIS A 498 -11.90 9.33 7.37
N CYS A 499 -11.96 10.60 6.97
CA CYS A 499 -12.67 11.07 5.79
C CYS A 499 -11.84 12.15 5.09
N CYS A 500 -11.53 11.99 3.80
CA CYS A 500 -10.94 13.08 3.01
C CYS A 500 -12.02 14.12 2.65
N VAL A 501 -11.63 15.40 2.69
CA VAL A 501 -12.30 16.46 1.93
C VAL A 501 -11.52 16.69 0.65
N VAL A 502 -12.15 16.40 -0.48
CA VAL A 502 -11.56 16.53 -1.81
C VAL A 502 -11.99 17.85 -2.42
N THR A 503 -11.02 18.70 -2.70
CA THR A 503 -11.22 19.99 -3.36
C THR A 503 -10.43 20.03 -4.66
N PRO A 504 -10.62 21.01 -5.56
CA PRO A 504 -9.77 21.16 -6.75
C PRO A 504 -8.27 21.22 -6.46
N GLU A 505 -7.87 21.91 -5.39
CA GLU A 505 -6.48 22.09 -5.02
C GLU A 505 -5.96 21.02 -4.05
N ARG A 506 -6.86 20.35 -3.33
CA ARG A 506 -6.54 19.28 -2.39
C ARG A 506 -7.20 17.97 -2.80
N LEU A 507 -6.46 17.13 -3.50
CA LEU A 507 -6.90 15.79 -3.88
C LEU A 507 -7.03 14.88 -2.66
N GLY A 508 -7.62 13.72 -2.83
CA GLY A 508 -7.49 12.64 -1.83
C GLY A 508 -6.02 12.42 -1.46
N LEU A 509 -5.73 12.16 -0.20
CA LEU A 509 -4.35 12.08 0.35
C LEU A 509 -3.49 11.02 -0.36
N CYS A 510 -4.12 9.99 -0.91
CA CYS A 510 -3.47 8.92 -1.69
C CYS A 510 -3.09 9.34 -3.12
N GLY A 511 -3.46 10.55 -3.56
CA GLY A 511 -3.27 11.00 -4.94
C GLY A 511 -4.24 10.41 -5.97
N ALA A 512 -5.06 9.42 -5.60
CA ALA A 512 -5.87 8.66 -6.53
C ALA A 512 -7.27 9.26 -6.83
N VAL A 513 -7.75 10.21 -6.03
CA VAL A 513 -9.09 10.79 -6.17
C VAL A 513 -8.98 12.29 -6.31
N SER A 514 -9.23 12.81 -7.50
CA SER A 514 -9.37 14.25 -7.77
C SER A 514 -10.79 14.73 -7.50
N TRP A 515 -11.00 16.06 -7.51
CA TRP A 515 -12.33 16.64 -7.40
C TRP A 515 -13.26 16.19 -8.55
N LEU A 516 -12.72 16.06 -9.77
CA LEU A 516 -13.46 15.55 -10.91
C LEU A 516 -13.87 14.08 -10.73
N ASP A 517 -12.98 13.26 -10.15
CA ASP A 517 -13.28 11.86 -9.85
C ASP A 517 -14.37 11.73 -8.79
N ALA A 518 -14.29 12.53 -7.72
CA ALA A 518 -15.28 12.53 -6.66
C ALA A 518 -16.65 12.98 -7.18
N LYS A 519 -16.67 14.03 -8.03
CA LYS A 519 -17.88 14.50 -8.73
C LYS A 519 -18.48 13.40 -9.60
N ALA A 520 -17.66 12.77 -10.46
CA ALA A 520 -18.11 11.70 -11.34
C ALA A 520 -18.65 10.50 -10.54
N THR A 521 -17.96 10.10 -9.49
CA THR A 521 -18.38 9.00 -8.60
C THR A 521 -19.73 9.31 -7.93
N TYR A 522 -19.93 10.53 -7.45
CA TYR A 522 -21.21 10.93 -6.86
C TYR A 522 -22.34 10.93 -7.89
N GLU A 523 -22.13 11.47 -9.08
CA GLU A 523 -23.15 11.53 -10.14
C GLU A 523 -23.59 10.13 -10.59
N LEU A 524 -22.68 9.16 -10.57
CA LEU A 524 -22.99 7.77 -10.90
C LEU A 524 -23.63 7.01 -9.72
N ASN A 525 -23.18 7.26 -8.52
CA ASN A 525 -23.69 6.63 -7.30
C ASN A 525 -23.88 7.66 -6.18
N PRO A 526 -25.05 8.30 -6.13
CA PRO A 526 -25.35 9.30 -5.11
C PRO A 526 -25.32 8.80 -3.66
N ASN A 527 -25.34 7.48 -3.46
CA ASN A 527 -25.20 6.85 -2.15
C ASN A 527 -23.80 6.26 -1.93
N GLY A 528 -22.85 6.61 -2.78
CA GLY A 528 -21.47 6.12 -2.77
C GLY A 528 -20.57 6.84 -1.76
N PRO A 529 -19.28 6.54 -1.82
CA PRO A 529 -18.28 7.06 -0.87
C PRO A 529 -17.97 8.55 -1.00
N SER A 530 -18.34 9.16 -2.11
CA SER A 530 -18.14 10.60 -2.36
C SER A 530 -19.48 11.34 -2.24
N GLN A 531 -19.60 12.20 -1.23
CA GLN A 531 -20.81 13.00 -1.00
C GLN A 531 -20.49 14.49 -1.18
N PRO A 532 -21.39 15.30 -1.78
CA PRO A 532 -21.15 16.72 -1.97
C PRO A 532 -21.21 17.47 -0.66
N ILE A 533 -20.33 18.44 -0.49
CA ILE A 533 -20.28 19.38 0.63
C ILE A 533 -20.46 20.78 0.03
N MET A 534 -21.60 21.42 0.25
CA MET A 534 -21.80 22.78 -0.24
C MET A 534 -20.82 23.73 0.44
N LYS A 535 -20.15 24.59 -0.32
CA LYS A 535 -19.17 25.55 0.19
C LYS A 535 -19.87 26.74 0.83
N GLU A 536 -20.49 26.50 1.96
CA GLU A 536 -21.27 27.49 2.71
C GLU A 536 -20.79 27.58 4.16
N GLY A 537 -21.15 28.64 4.87
CA GLY A 537 -20.84 28.80 6.28
C GLY A 537 -19.34 28.93 6.55
N CYS A 538 -18.63 29.72 5.75
CA CYS A 538 -17.23 30.01 5.97
C CYS A 538 -17.04 30.72 7.33
N LEU A 539 -16.29 30.10 8.23
CA LEU A 539 -15.95 30.63 9.54
C LEU A 539 -14.62 31.38 9.52
N ASP A 540 -13.66 30.85 8.76
CA ASP A 540 -12.34 31.47 8.56
C ASP A 540 -11.77 31.06 7.20
N GLU A 541 -11.64 32.03 6.30
CA GLU A 541 -11.07 31.81 4.95
C GLU A 541 -9.58 31.46 4.98
N ARG A 542 -8.84 32.01 5.96
CA ARG A 542 -7.40 31.78 6.09
C ARG A 542 -7.08 30.33 6.40
N THR A 543 -7.81 29.73 7.33
CA THR A 543 -7.62 28.32 7.71
C THR A 543 -8.43 27.36 6.84
N GLY A 544 -9.38 27.87 6.06
CA GLY A 544 -10.32 27.04 5.29
C GLY A 544 -11.32 26.30 6.19
N ARG A 545 -11.86 26.96 7.22
CA ARG A 545 -12.84 26.39 8.14
C ARG A 545 -14.25 26.71 7.69
N TYR A 546 -15.07 25.69 7.49
CA TYR A 546 -16.47 25.79 7.05
C TYR A 546 -17.38 24.96 7.96
N THR A 547 -18.55 25.48 8.32
CA THR A 547 -19.54 24.71 9.10
C THR A 547 -20.01 23.46 8.35
N THR A 548 -20.28 23.60 7.06
CA THR A 548 -20.73 22.47 6.21
C THR A 548 -19.68 21.39 6.05
N VAL A 549 -18.38 21.75 6.03
CA VAL A 549 -17.28 20.77 6.02
C VAL A 549 -17.22 20.04 7.37
N ASN A 550 -17.31 20.76 8.49
CA ASN A 550 -17.30 20.16 9.82
C ASN A 550 -18.48 19.20 10.01
N ASP A 551 -19.69 19.60 9.62
CA ASP A 551 -20.89 18.75 9.67
C ASP A 551 -20.70 17.46 8.85
N ALA A 552 -20.21 17.59 7.61
CA ALA A 552 -19.96 16.45 6.73
C ALA A 552 -18.87 15.49 7.27
N ILE A 553 -17.81 16.03 7.84
CA ILE A 553 -16.74 15.23 8.48
C ILE A 553 -17.26 14.51 9.71
N LYS A 554 -18.00 15.21 10.58
CA LYS A 554 -18.59 14.64 11.78
C LYS A 554 -19.53 13.48 11.45
N ASP A 555 -20.39 13.66 10.46
CA ASP A 555 -21.29 12.61 9.99
C ASP A 555 -20.51 11.42 9.39
N ALA A 556 -19.58 11.69 8.49
CA ALA A 556 -18.80 10.66 7.81
C ALA A 556 -17.87 9.87 8.74
N THR A 557 -17.40 10.46 9.84
CA THR A 557 -16.56 9.81 10.85
C THR A 557 -17.33 9.30 12.07
N HIS A 558 -18.67 9.39 12.03
CA HIS A 558 -19.54 9.00 13.15
C HIS A 558 -19.20 9.73 14.47
N GLY A 559 -18.79 11.00 14.36
CA GLY A 559 -18.43 11.85 15.49
C GLY A 559 -17.01 11.66 16.02
N ALA A 560 -16.17 10.87 15.35
CA ALA A 560 -14.77 10.72 15.75
C ALA A 560 -13.95 12.00 15.51
N VAL A 561 -14.33 12.81 14.53
CA VAL A 561 -13.74 14.12 14.22
C VAL A 561 -14.87 15.13 14.12
N GLU A 562 -14.76 16.23 14.85
CA GLU A 562 -15.81 17.27 14.90
C GLU A 562 -15.49 18.48 14.04
N GLU A 563 -14.24 18.89 13.97
CA GLU A 563 -13.78 20.07 13.23
C GLU A 563 -12.52 19.78 12.43
N VAL A 564 -12.42 20.38 11.25
CA VAL A 564 -11.21 20.36 10.41
C VAL A 564 -11.00 21.71 9.74
N THR A 565 -9.74 22.00 9.45
CA THR A 565 -9.35 23.10 8.55
C THR A 565 -8.67 22.52 7.30
N LEU A 566 -8.88 23.14 6.16
CA LEU A 566 -8.35 22.65 4.89
C LEU A 566 -6.93 23.15 4.61
N TYR A 567 -6.55 24.31 5.20
CA TYR A 567 -5.33 25.04 4.84
C TYR A 567 -4.43 25.38 6.04
N SER A 568 -4.69 24.79 7.23
CA SER A 568 -3.84 24.94 8.40
C SER A 568 -3.22 23.61 8.82
N ILE A 569 -1.96 23.65 9.22
CA ILE A 569 -1.25 22.52 9.84
C ILE A 569 -1.31 22.58 11.38
N MET A 570 -1.67 23.74 11.94
CA MET A 570 -1.70 23.96 13.39
C MET A 570 -3.11 23.89 13.99
N GLU A 571 -4.11 24.47 13.31
CA GLU A 571 -5.47 24.58 13.81
C GLU A 571 -6.34 23.46 13.23
N ASP A 572 -6.73 22.48 14.03
CA ASP A 572 -7.56 21.32 13.62
C ASP A 572 -7.19 20.76 12.23
N PRO A 573 -5.92 20.35 12.03
CA PRO A 573 -5.45 19.95 10.70
C PRO A 573 -6.31 18.82 10.15
N MET A 574 -6.45 18.76 8.83
CA MET A 574 -7.18 17.69 8.16
C MET A 574 -6.65 16.32 8.58
N THR A 575 -7.53 15.38 8.86
CA THR A 575 -7.18 14.02 9.30
C THR A 575 -6.39 13.27 8.21
N SER A 576 -5.62 12.27 8.62
CA SER A 576 -4.85 11.40 7.73
C SER A 576 -5.26 9.95 7.88
N CYS A 577 -5.44 9.24 6.75
CA CYS A 577 -5.71 7.79 6.77
C CYS A 577 -4.48 6.96 7.12
N GLY A 578 -3.27 7.48 6.88
CA GLY A 578 -2.02 6.73 7.01
C GLY A 578 -1.38 6.31 5.67
N CYS A 579 -2.12 6.31 4.56
CA CYS A 579 -1.63 5.95 3.21
C CYS A 579 -1.40 7.17 2.30
N PHE A 580 -1.11 8.33 2.85
CA PHE A 580 -0.83 9.56 2.10
C PHE A 580 0.47 9.48 1.29
N GLU A 581 0.56 10.26 0.22
CA GLU A 581 1.76 10.34 -0.62
C GLU A 581 2.90 11.07 0.06
N CYS A 582 2.58 12.17 0.76
CA CYS A 582 3.55 13.04 1.42
C CYS A 582 3.10 13.39 2.83
N ILE A 583 4.07 13.70 3.68
CA ILE A 583 3.88 14.31 5.00
C ILE A 583 4.58 15.64 5.07
N SER A 584 3.90 16.67 5.58
CA SER A 584 4.51 17.92 6.03
C SER A 584 4.66 17.92 7.54
N GLY A 585 5.80 18.34 8.01
CA GLY A 585 6.09 18.57 9.43
C GLY A 585 6.69 19.95 9.64
N ILE A 586 6.36 20.61 10.77
CA ILE A 586 7.03 21.85 11.17
C ILE A 586 8.42 21.49 11.68
N GLU A 587 9.44 22.19 11.15
CA GLU A 587 10.79 22.19 11.69
C GLU A 587 11.02 23.50 12.45
N PRO A 588 11.01 23.45 13.80
CA PRO A 588 10.95 24.67 14.63
C PRO A 588 12.18 25.57 14.51
N MET A 589 13.39 25.02 14.35
CA MET A 589 14.62 25.79 14.31
C MET A 589 14.74 26.62 13.04
N SER A 590 14.26 26.11 11.92
CA SER A 590 14.22 26.84 10.64
C SER A 590 12.96 27.69 10.45
N ASN A 591 11.99 27.60 11.36
CA ASN A 591 10.69 28.24 11.24
C ASN A 591 9.93 27.82 9.96
N GLY A 592 10.19 26.62 9.44
CA GLY A 592 9.76 26.16 8.14
C GLY A 592 9.04 24.82 8.14
N PHE A 593 8.69 24.37 6.94
CA PHE A 593 8.11 23.06 6.71
C PHE A 593 9.13 22.16 6.02
N ILE A 594 9.30 20.94 6.55
CA ILE A 594 9.88 19.83 5.80
C ILE A 594 8.73 19.06 5.14
N VAL A 595 8.91 18.69 3.88
CA VAL A 595 7.93 17.92 3.10
C VAL A 595 8.60 16.67 2.59
N VAL A 596 8.06 15.49 2.95
CA VAL A 596 8.71 14.21 2.67
C VAL A 596 7.74 13.27 1.98
N ASN A 597 8.13 12.67 0.86
CA ASN A 597 7.34 11.67 0.16
C ASN A 597 7.62 10.25 0.68
N ARG A 598 6.66 9.38 0.48
CA ARG A 598 6.67 8.01 0.97
C ARG A 598 7.83 7.16 0.45
N GLU A 599 8.36 7.49 -0.71
CA GLU A 599 9.46 6.78 -1.37
C GLU A 599 10.84 7.13 -0.79
N TYR A 600 10.94 8.20 -0.01
CA TYR A 600 12.19 8.61 0.61
C TYR A 600 12.48 7.82 1.89
N ALA A 601 13.56 7.05 1.88
CA ALA A 601 13.97 6.20 3.01
C ALA A 601 15.06 6.82 3.91
N GLY A 602 15.55 8.03 3.58
CA GLY A 602 16.64 8.68 4.30
C GLY A 602 16.19 9.47 5.54
N MET A 603 17.20 10.04 6.23
CA MET A 603 16.98 10.93 7.38
C MET A 603 16.67 12.35 6.88
N THR A 604 15.77 13.05 7.58
CA THR A 604 15.44 14.45 7.34
C THR A 604 16.19 15.36 8.32
N PRO A 605 16.25 16.67 8.07
CA PRO A 605 16.82 17.62 9.03
C PRO A 605 16.18 17.63 10.41
N ALA A 606 14.93 17.20 10.54
CA ALA A 606 14.28 17.02 11.83
C ALA A 606 14.79 15.79 12.63
N GLY A 607 15.78 15.06 12.11
CA GLY A 607 16.28 13.83 12.73
C GLY A 607 15.29 12.67 12.71
N MET A 608 14.33 12.68 11.78
CA MET A 608 13.27 11.68 11.62
C MET A 608 13.23 11.17 10.18
N THR A 609 12.97 9.89 10.01
CA THR A 609 12.64 9.28 8.72
C THR A 609 11.19 9.60 8.31
N PHE A 610 10.82 9.28 7.05
CA PHE A 610 9.42 9.36 6.63
C PHE A 610 8.50 8.56 7.56
N GLY A 611 8.88 7.34 7.92
CA GLY A 611 8.09 6.46 8.78
C GLY A 611 7.82 7.08 10.17
N GLU A 612 8.83 7.72 10.76
CA GLU A 612 8.72 8.39 12.05
C GLU A 612 7.85 9.65 11.97
N LEU A 613 8.03 10.51 10.96
CA LEU A 613 7.15 11.65 10.70
C LEU A 613 5.71 11.19 10.47
N ALA A 614 5.52 10.19 9.64
CA ALA A 614 4.21 9.65 9.32
C ALA A 614 3.52 8.98 10.52
N SER A 615 4.27 8.49 11.50
CA SER A 615 3.71 7.93 12.75
C SER A 615 3.11 8.98 13.68
N CYS A 616 3.43 10.25 13.46
CA CYS A 616 2.86 11.36 14.22
C CYS A 616 1.38 11.63 13.87
N THR A 617 0.90 11.15 12.71
CA THR A 617 -0.50 11.30 12.28
C THR A 617 -0.93 10.06 11.48
N GLY A 618 -2.22 9.76 11.46
CA GLY A 618 -2.77 8.59 10.76
C GLY A 618 -4.03 8.09 11.45
N GLY A 619 -4.73 7.12 10.83
CA GLY A 619 -5.93 6.51 11.43
C GLY A 619 -7.09 7.46 11.75
N GLY A 620 -7.11 8.66 11.18
CA GLY A 620 -8.08 9.71 11.47
C GLY A 620 -7.65 10.68 12.58
N VAL A 621 -6.43 10.56 13.11
CA VAL A 621 -5.91 11.45 14.16
C VAL A 621 -5.52 12.81 13.57
N GLN A 622 -5.85 13.88 14.31
CA GLN A 622 -5.40 15.24 14.06
C GLN A 622 -4.20 15.55 14.97
N THR A 623 -3.07 15.93 14.38
CA THR A 623 -1.86 16.26 15.15
C THR A 623 -1.33 17.63 14.70
N PRO A 624 -1.53 18.68 15.48
CA PRO A 624 -0.95 20.00 15.17
C PRO A 624 0.55 19.90 14.89
N GLY A 625 0.98 20.54 13.81
CA GLY A 625 2.37 20.50 13.34
C GLY A 625 2.68 19.39 12.34
N TYR A 626 1.75 18.45 12.09
CA TYR A 626 1.91 17.38 11.11
C TYR A 626 0.68 17.23 10.22
N MET A 627 0.86 17.05 8.93
CA MET A 627 -0.24 16.88 7.98
C MET A 627 0.15 15.96 6.82
N GLY A 628 -0.59 14.85 6.67
CA GLY A 628 -0.53 14.01 5.46
C GLY A 628 -1.29 14.66 4.29
N HIS A 629 -0.75 14.56 3.08
CA HIS A 629 -1.36 15.13 1.87
C HIS A 629 -0.86 14.45 0.60
N GLY A 630 -1.50 14.76 -0.54
CA GLY A 630 -1.04 14.36 -1.88
C GLY A 630 0.03 15.30 -2.43
N ARG A 631 0.82 14.85 -3.40
CA ARG A 631 1.88 15.64 -4.06
C ARG A 631 1.33 16.92 -4.72
N HIS A 632 0.12 16.83 -5.28
CA HIS A 632 -0.51 17.97 -5.97
C HIS A 632 -0.68 19.19 -5.04
N PHE A 633 -1.01 18.97 -3.78
CA PHE A 633 -1.26 20.04 -2.81
C PHE A 633 -0.03 20.90 -2.53
N ILE A 634 1.21 20.35 -2.64
CA ILE A 634 2.47 21.08 -2.37
C ILE A 634 2.61 22.34 -3.21
N SER A 635 2.15 22.30 -4.46
CA SER A 635 2.22 23.43 -5.39
C SER A 635 0.95 24.29 -5.44
N SER A 636 -0.03 24.02 -4.57
CA SER A 636 -1.26 24.82 -4.46
C SER A 636 -1.01 26.16 -3.77
N LYS A 637 -1.76 27.18 -4.17
CA LYS A 637 -1.81 28.47 -3.46
C LYS A 637 -2.37 28.36 -2.04
N LYS A 638 -3.07 27.26 -1.74
CA LYS A 638 -3.67 26.95 -0.45
C LYS A 638 -2.79 26.07 0.43
N PHE A 639 -1.63 25.64 -0.06
CA PHE A 639 -0.72 24.79 0.72
C PHE A 639 -0.34 25.43 2.04
N ILE A 640 -0.86 24.91 3.14
CA ILE A 640 -0.62 25.38 4.52
C ILE A 640 -0.67 26.93 4.62
N HIS A 641 -1.64 27.51 3.92
CA HIS A 641 -1.74 28.96 3.71
C HIS A 641 -1.90 29.71 5.04
N ALA A 642 -2.57 29.12 6.00
CA ALA A 642 -2.79 29.73 7.30
C ALA A 642 -1.47 30.07 8.05
N GLU A 643 -0.46 29.28 7.85
CA GLU A 643 0.86 29.45 8.47
C GLU A 643 1.91 30.08 7.54
N GLY A 644 1.52 30.61 6.39
CA GLY A 644 2.42 31.34 5.47
C GLY A 644 2.67 30.63 4.15
N GLY A 645 2.19 29.41 3.95
CA GLY A 645 2.17 28.77 2.65
C GLY A 645 3.52 28.22 2.17
N ILE A 646 3.66 28.15 0.84
CA ILE A 646 4.80 27.51 0.19
C ILE A 646 6.14 28.21 0.49
N GLU A 647 6.15 29.49 0.81
CA GLU A 647 7.39 30.24 1.15
C GLU A 647 8.05 29.74 2.43
N ARG A 648 7.40 28.86 3.19
CA ARG A 648 7.97 28.20 4.36
C ARG A 648 8.51 26.80 4.07
N ILE A 649 8.46 26.30 2.84
CA ILE A 649 9.05 25.00 2.50
C ILE A 649 10.58 25.16 2.46
N VAL A 650 11.27 24.56 3.44
CA VAL A 650 12.71 24.68 3.61
C VAL A 650 13.47 23.44 3.12
N TRP A 651 12.81 22.28 3.12
CA TRP A 651 13.45 21.03 2.75
C TRP A 651 12.47 20.04 2.14
N MET A 652 12.89 19.32 1.11
CA MET A 652 12.20 18.14 0.56
C MET A 652 13.19 17.24 -0.18
N PRO A 653 12.94 15.91 -0.26
CA PRO A 653 13.76 15.01 -1.04
C PRO A 653 13.92 15.47 -2.48
N LYS A 654 15.09 15.24 -3.06
CA LYS A 654 15.41 15.68 -4.42
C LYS A 654 14.44 15.15 -5.46
N GLU A 655 14.05 13.88 -5.36
CA GLU A 655 13.07 13.27 -6.27
C GLU A 655 11.73 14.01 -6.22
N LEU A 656 11.23 14.32 -5.02
CA LEU A 656 9.98 15.09 -4.86
C LEU A 656 10.14 16.52 -5.39
N LYS A 657 11.28 17.17 -5.11
CA LYS A 657 11.58 18.51 -5.59
C LYS A 657 11.61 18.59 -7.12
N ASP A 658 12.18 17.59 -7.78
CA ASP A 658 12.23 17.49 -9.23
C ASP A 658 10.81 17.27 -9.83
N ASP A 659 9.97 16.46 -9.17
CA ASP A 659 8.59 16.16 -9.62
C ASP A 659 7.66 17.38 -9.53
N VAL A 660 7.66 18.08 -8.41
CA VAL A 660 6.73 19.21 -8.18
C VAL A 660 7.30 20.56 -8.60
N GLY A 661 8.58 20.64 -8.92
CA GLY A 661 9.37 21.88 -8.98
C GLY A 661 8.86 22.90 -10.00
N GLU A 662 8.47 22.49 -11.18
CA GLU A 662 7.95 23.41 -12.21
C GLU A 662 6.70 24.14 -11.73
N ARG A 663 5.74 23.37 -11.18
CA ARG A 663 4.47 23.93 -10.65
C ARG A 663 4.71 24.79 -9.41
N LEU A 664 5.61 24.36 -8.53
CA LEU A 664 5.96 25.07 -7.31
C LEU A 664 6.61 26.43 -7.64
N ASN A 665 7.56 26.47 -8.59
CA ASN A 665 8.18 27.69 -9.06
C ASN A 665 7.17 28.65 -9.67
N LYS A 666 6.23 28.15 -10.48
CA LYS A 666 5.14 28.96 -11.04
C LYS A 666 4.30 29.59 -9.93
N THR A 667 3.89 28.83 -8.94
CA THR A 667 3.06 29.33 -7.85
C THR A 667 3.82 30.34 -6.97
N ALA A 668 5.11 30.07 -6.66
CA ALA A 668 5.95 30.99 -5.90
C ALA A 668 6.14 32.33 -6.62
N LYS A 669 6.31 32.30 -7.95
CA LYS A 669 6.38 33.51 -8.76
C LYS A 669 5.07 34.30 -8.77
N GLU A 670 3.94 33.61 -8.88
CA GLU A 670 2.61 34.23 -8.88
C GLU A 670 2.26 34.87 -7.52
N LEU A 671 2.57 34.22 -6.40
CA LEU A 671 2.20 34.68 -5.07
C LEU A 671 3.18 35.70 -4.48
N TYR A 672 4.48 35.45 -4.68
CA TYR A 672 5.54 36.17 -3.94
C TYR A 672 6.54 36.88 -4.86
N GLY A 673 6.45 36.68 -6.19
CA GLY A 673 7.42 37.22 -7.15
C GLY A 673 8.78 36.54 -7.12
N ILE A 674 8.89 35.34 -6.54
CA ILE A 674 10.14 34.59 -6.40
C ILE A 674 10.32 33.71 -7.63
N ASP A 675 11.40 33.96 -8.38
CA ASP A 675 11.82 33.10 -9.48
C ASP A 675 12.67 31.92 -8.96
N ASN A 676 12.50 30.74 -9.53
CA ASN A 676 13.27 29.52 -9.18
C ASN A 676 13.30 29.21 -7.69
N PHE A 677 12.15 29.26 -7.06
CA PHE A 677 12.02 29.04 -5.61
C PHE A 677 12.61 27.69 -5.15
N THR A 678 12.56 26.65 -6.01
CA THR A 678 13.16 25.35 -5.72
C THR A 678 14.67 25.39 -5.48
N ASP A 679 15.40 26.39 -6.01
CA ASP A 679 16.84 26.59 -5.74
C ASP A 679 17.13 27.05 -4.29
N MET A 680 16.09 27.50 -3.60
CA MET A 680 16.14 27.92 -2.21
C MET A 680 15.73 26.81 -1.24
N ILE A 681 15.17 25.71 -1.70
CA ILE A 681 14.75 24.54 -0.92
C ILE A 681 15.90 23.54 -0.89
N ALA A 682 16.34 23.14 0.33
CA ALA A 682 17.35 22.11 0.49
C ALA A 682 16.79 20.70 0.19
N ASP A 683 17.69 19.76 -0.08
CA ASP A 683 17.41 18.35 -0.24
C ASP A 683 18.52 17.49 0.39
N GLU A 684 18.40 16.16 0.35
CA GLU A 684 19.36 15.23 0.95
C GLU A 684 20.76 15.29 0.35
N THR A 685 20.93 15.87 -0.84
CA THR A 685 22.27 16.07 -1.44
C THR A 685 22.96 17.29 -0.87
N ILE A 686 22.22 18.16 -0.18
CA ILE A 686 22.70 19.41 0.44
C ILE A 686 22.89 19.18 1.94
N CYS A 687 21.84 18.77 2.64
CA CYS A 687 21.89 18.53 4.08
C CYS A 687 20.78 17.57 4.55
N THR A 688 21.07 16.85 5.65
CA THR A 688 20.12 16.01 6.39
C THR A 688 20.13 16.31 7.89
N ASP A 689 20.74 17.43 8.30
CA ASP A 689 20.76 17.92 9.67
C ASP A 689 20.30 19.39 9.72
N CYS A 690 19.87 19.82 10.87
CA CYS A 690 19.24 21.13 11.04
C CYS A 690 20.25 22.28 10.98
N ASP A 691 21.48 22.09 11.47
CA ASP A 691 22.49 23.15 11.48
C ASP A 691 22.92 23.50 10.06
N ALA A 692 23.22 22.48 9.24
CA ALA A 692 23.54 22.65 7.82
C ALA A 692 22.35 23.23 7.03
N LEU A 693 21.10 22.86 7.40
CA LEU A 693 19.91 23.46 6.81
C LEU A 693 19.87 24.97 7.07
N LEU A 694 20.10 25.40 8.31
CA LEU A 694 20.08 26.82 8.65
C LEU A 694 21.17 27.63 7.91
N GLU A 695 22.39 27.06 7.77
CA GLU A 695 23.46 27.67 6.97
C GLU A 695 23.04 27.84 5.50
N PHE A 696 22.45 26.80 4.90
CA PHE A 696 21.96 26.87 3.52
C PHE A 696 20.86 27.93 3.35
N LEU A 697 19.86 27.98 4.24
CA LEU A 697 18.79 28.98 4.18
C LEU A 697 19.32 30.40 4.27
N GLN A 698 20.35 30.64 5.11
CA GLN A 698 21.03 31.94 5.21
C GLN A 698 21.79 32.28 3.92
N GLU A 699 22.54 31.34 3.35
CA GLU A 699 23.25 31.52 2.08
C GLU A 699 22.28 31.89 0.94
N LYS A 700 21.13 31.24 0.89
CA LYS A 700 20.11 31.47 -0.12
C LYS A 700 19.22 32.69 0.15
N ASN A 701 19.33 33.33 1.31
CA ASN A 701 18.40 34.37 1.76
C ASN A 701 16.94 33.92 1.66
N HIS A 702 16.68 32.72 2.20
CA HIS A 702 15.34 32.09 2.10
C HIS A 702 14.27 32.97 2.78
N PRO A 703 13.06 33.12 2.18
CA PRO A 703 11.99 33.98 2.74
C PRO A 703 11.64 33.68 4.19
N VAL A 704 11.70 32.42 4.59
CA VAL A 704 11.37 31.95 5.94
C VAL A 704 12.11 32.70 7.06
N LEU A 705 13.30 33.18 6.78
CA LEU A 705 14.14 33.91 7.77
C LEU A 705 13.53 35.27 8.18
N SER A 706 12.62 35.82 7.40
CA SER A 706 11.94 37.07 7.62
C SER A 706 10.50 36.95 8.11
N LEU A 707 9.98 35.72 8.15
CA LEU A 707 8.58 35.44 8.55
C LEU A 707 8.46 35.36 10.08
N GLU A 708 7.29 35.73 10.58
CA GLU A 708 6.96 35.59 12.01
C GLU A 708 7.11 34.12 12.47
N PRO A 709 7.59 33.89 13.71
CA PRO A 709 7.71 32.55 14.24
C PRO A 709 6.39 31.79 14.23
N LEU A 710 6.44 30.49 13.89
CA LEU A 710 5.28 29.59 13.94
C LEU A 710 4.92 29.16 15.37
N MET A 711 5.91 29.13 16.28
CA MET A 711 5.76 28.71 17.67
C MET A 711 6.48 29.66 18.61
#